data_c3f702587189f7a90756f47dac19d7e1
#
_entry.id   c3f702587189f7a90756f47dac19d7e1
#
_cell.length_a   1.000
_cell.length_b   1.000
_cell.length_c   1.000
_cell.angle_alpha   90.00
_cell.angle_beta   90.00
_cell.angle_gamma   90.00
#
_symmetry.space_group_name_H-M   'P 1'
#
loop_
_entity.id
_entity.type
_entity.pdbx_description
1 polymer ?
#
loop_
_entity_poly.entity_id
_entity_poly.type
_entity_poly.pdbx_seq_one_letter_code
_entity_poly.pdbx_strand_id
1 'polypeptide(L)'
;MIESRNGKMGKILIIAEKPSVGRDIARVLGCHQKGDGCLIGEQYVVTWAIGHLATLAPPEVYDPKYKLWTYETLPIIPPTMKLIPISRTKKQLQIIKKWMKDPEIQSLICATDSGREGELIFRYIYEIAKCKKPFQRLWISSMTDTAIKEGFSKLKPGTEYDLLFASAKCRAEADWLVGMNGSRAFTIRYNTLLSVGRVQTPTLALLVHRQKNIDDFVPEDYWEVYGIFPEYQGIWFKKEPKNTRIETQEQANEIANKIQGKEGQVIKIQEENKKQLPPLLYDLTELQREGNRRFGYSAQKVLSIAQTLYEKKKMITYPRTDSRYLSQDMIPMIHQILKQIQKGPYQKEVEKVLLLPKLPITKRIINDAKITDHHAIIPTEVFPKWDSLTKEERNMYELIVLRFIAVFYPDYLYKITQVVIEVEKETLLVEGKEILQWGWMSLYPPKKQEDQMLPAVKKGDRVKVFESKVEKKQTQPPKPYTEATLLSAMENAGRFVEDEELKEQMKENGLGTPATRAATIERLIQVGYLERKGKSLFPTEKGIQLIEIVPPELKSPEMTGKWEKALFSIAKGSMHPDRFMGSIIRYVQYIVEEGKKQNPMVVFTPRKQGTGKKTKNKSKKITKGLGNCPLCKQGIVFENSKAFYCSQWKQGCSLTIWKNSLDSYGCSVTTAILQKLLKDQTMDNMDMILPQTQEPCTATLYITEKGLLEFKNVKRKNKNQ
;
A
#
# COMPACT_ATOMS: atom_id res chain seq x y z
N MET A 1 -44.26 7.34 -7.27
CA MET A 1 -44.66 6.61 -6.06
C MET A 1 -45.49 5.41 -6.51
N ILE A 2 -45.01 4.20 -6.25
CA ILE A 2 -45.71 2.96 -6.58
C ILE A 2 -46.31 2.44 -5.26
N GLU A 3 -47.62 2.56 -5.10
CA GLU A 3 -48.32 2.01 -3.95
C GLU A 3 -48.29 0.46 -3.98
N SER A 4 -47.89 -0.14 -2.86
CA SER A 4 -48.03 -1.59 -2.67
C SER A 4 -49.48 -1.98 -2.34
N ARG A 5 -49.90 -3.20 -2.71
CA ARG A 5 -51.25 -3.75 -2.47
C ARG A 5 -51.74 -3.76 -1.01
N ASN A 6 -50.94 -3.27 -0.05
CA ASN A 6 -51.27 -3.29 1.40
C ASN A 6 -51.09 -1.94 2.11
N GLY A 7 -51.07 -0.81 1.43
CA GLY A 7 -51.03 0.53 2.07
C GLY A 7 -49.78 0.87 2.88
N LYS A 8 -48.77 0.00 2.99
CA LYS A 8 -47.44 0.32 3.53
C LYS A 8 -46.51 0.69 2.41
N MET A 9 -45.92 1.88 2.46
CA MET A 9 -44.86 2.28 1.55
C MET A 9 -43.69 1.30 1.69
N GLY A 10 -43.29 0.64 0.59
CA GLY A 10 -42.17 -0.28 0.59
C GLY A 10 -40.88 0.43 0.84
N LYS A 11 -39.92 -0.25 1.48
CA LYS A 11 -38.60 0.31 1.84
C LYS A 11 -37.60 0.22 0.70
N ILE A 12 -36.56 1.08 0.76
CA ILE A 12 -35.44 1.12 -0.15
C ILE A 12 -34.19 0.65 0.60
N LEU A 13 -33.45 -0.30 0.01
CA LEU A 13 -32.21 -0.80 0.58
C LEU A 13 -31.02 -0.01 0.04
N ILE A 14 -30.27 0.65 0.93
CA ILE A 14 -29.04 1.37 0.61
C ILE A 14 -27.84 0.50 0.97
N ILE A 15 -26.91 0.33 0.03
CA ILE A 15 -25.70 -0.46 0.24
C ILE A 15 -24.48 0.45 0.07
N ALA A 16 -23.86 0.81 1.20
CA ALA A 16 -22.62 1.56 1.25
C ALA A 16 -21.38 0.64 1.12
N GLU A 17 -20.22 1.20 0.80
CA GLU A 17 -18.99 0.41 0.69
C GLU A 17 -18.40 0.03 2.05
N LYS A 18 -18.61 0.89 3.07
CA LYS A 18 -17.97 0.78 4.38
C LYS A 18 -18.96 1.08 5.51
N PRO A 19 -18.77 0.48 6.70
CA PRO A 19 -19.64 0.74 7.84
C PRO A 19 -19.70 2.22 8.27
N SER A 20 -18.62 2.99 8.10
CA SER A 20 -18.58 4.43 8.40
C SER A 20 -19.52 5.21 7.49
N VAL A 21 -19.37 5.02 6.18
CA VAL A 21 -20.21 5.65 5.15
C VAL A 21 -21.69 5.28 5.35
N GLY A 22 -21.99 4.00 5.61
CA GLY A 22 -23.33 3.56 5.88
C GLY A 22 -23.96 4.25 7.10
N ARG A 23 -23.18 4.47 8.17
CA ARG A 23 -23.65 5.22 9.35
C ARG A 23 -23.89 6.70 9.08
N ASP A 24 -23.02 7.34 8.29
CA ASP A 24 -23.19 8.75 7.94
C ASP A 24 -24.44 8.96 7.07
N ILE A 25 -24.65 8.11 6.07
CA ILE A 25 -25.88 8.11 5.25
C ILE A 25 -27.12 7.84 6.12
N ALA A 26 -27.06 6.84 6.99
CA ALA A 26 -28.17 6.48 7.88
C ALA A 26 -28.55 7.64 8.81
N ARG A 27 -27.58 8.34 9.38
CA ARG A 27 -27.78 9.51 10.23
C ARG A 27 -28.51 10.63 9.48
N VAL A 28 -28.06 10.94 8.27
CA VAL A 28 -28.66 12.01 7.45
C VAL A 28 -30.09 11.66 7.01
N LEU A 29 -30.36 10.37 6.78
CA LEU A 29 -31.69 9.88 6.37
C LEU A 29 -32.60 9.47 7.53
N GLY A 30 -32.21 9.71 8.79
CA GLY A 30 -33.03 9.39 9.94
C GLY A 30 -33.16 7.88 10.25
N CYS A 31 -32.22 7.04 9.83
CA CYS A 31 -32.22 5.61 10.12
C CYS A 31 -31.50 5.34 11.45
N HIS A 32 -32.26 5.23 12.54
CA HIS A 32 -31.69 5.13 13.90
C HIS A 32 -31.81 3.74 14.53
N GLN A 33 -32.77 2.90 14.08
CA GLN A 33 -32.97 1.57 14.63
C GLN A 33 -31.83 0.63 14.22
N LYS A 34 -31.14 0.07 15.20
CA LYS A 34 -30.05 -0.87 14.98
C LYS A 34 -30.58 -2.25 14.61
N GLY A 35 -30.08 -2.78 13.46
CA GLY A 35 -30.26 -4.18 13.07
C GLY A 35 -28.89 -4.91 13.03
N ASP A 36 -28.88 -6.22 12.74
CA ASP A 36 -27.64 -6.96 12.51
C ASP A 36 -27.03 -6.52 11.18
N GLY A 37 -25.90 -5.81 11.23
CA GLY A 37 -25.17 -5.29 10.07
C GLY A 37 -25.92 -4.24 9.24
N CYS A 38 -26.90 -3.56 9.80
CA CYS A 38 -27.65 -2.49 9.15
C CYS A 38 -28.23 -1.48 10.15
N LEU A 39 -28.75 -0.36 9.61
CA LEU A 39 -29.54 0.64 10.31
C LEU A 39 -30.88 0.82 9.58
N ILE A 40 -31.96 0.86 10.33
CA ILE A 40 -33.33 0.82 9.79
C ILE A 40 -34.04 2.14 10.10
N GLY A 41 -34.67 2.71 9.11
CA GLY A 41 -35.59 3.85 9.20
C GLY A 41 -36.97 3.50 8.66
N GLU A 42 -37.81 4.50 8.53
CA GLU A 42 -39.19 4.32 7.99
C GLU A 42 -39.16 3.95 6.51
N GLN A 43 -38.42 4.72 5.70
CA GLN A 43 -38.33 4.58 4.25
C GLN A 43 -37.11 3.77 3.80
N TYR A 44 -36.02 3.78 4.58
CA TYR A 44 -34.74 3.24 4.18
C TYR A 44 -34.22 2.15 5.13
N VAL A 45 -33.54 1.18 4.57
CA VAL A 45 -32.65 0.26 5.28
C VAL A 45 -31.22 0.51 4.77
N VAL A 46 -30.31 0.93 5.64
CA VAL A 46 -28.91 1.20 5.27
C VAL A 46 -28.02 0.07 5.76
N THR A 47 -27.39 -0.62 4.84
CA THR A 47 -26.38 -1.65 5.11
C THR A 47 -25.07 -1.30 4.39
N TRP A 48 -24.03 -2.11 4.58
CA TRP A 48 -22.72 -1.80 4.03
C TRP A 48 -21.93 -3.05 3.67
N ALA A 49 -21.04 -2.92 2.72
CA ALA A 49 -19.97 -3.87 2.48
C ALA A 49 -18.80 -3.63 3.47
N ILE A 50 -17.80 -4.50 3.43
CA ILE A 50 -16.55 -4.38 4.19
C ILE A 50 -15.40 -4.57 3.17
N GLY A 51 -15.39 -3.72 2.12
CA GLY A 51 -14.69 -3.98 0.89
C GLY A 51 -15.38 -5.10 0.09
N HIS A 52 -14.63 -5.85 -0.74
CA HIS A 52 -15.21 -6.96 -1.48
C HIS A 52 -15.83 -8.04 -0.57
N LEU A 53 -17.04 -8.44 -0.88
CA LEU A 53 -17.75 -9.56 -0.24
C LEU A 53 -17.79 -10.80 -1.13
N ALA A 54 -17.58 -10.62 -2.43
CA ALA A 54 -17.47 -11.68 -3.42
C ALA A 54 -16.19 -11.49 -4.25
N THR A 55 -15.69 -12.57 -4.79
CA THR A 55 -14.49 -12.61 -5.65
C THR A 55 -14.67 -13.63 -6.77
N LEU A 56 -13.85 -13.52 -7.82
CA LEU A 56 -13.79 -14.54 -8.86
C LEU A 56 -13.36 -15.88 -8.26
N ALA A 57 -13.99 -16.96 -8.70
CA ALA A 57 -13.74 -18.30 -8.22
C ALA A 57 -12.33 -18.77 -8.59
N PRO A 58 -11.64 -19.53 -7.72
CA PRO A 58 -10.38 -20.17 -8.08
C PRO A 58 -10.62 -21.30 -9.11
N PRO A 59 -9.59 -21.72 -9.85
CA PRO A 59 -9.73 -22.69 -10.95
C PRO A 59 -10.44 -23.98 -10.60
N GLU A 60 -10.18 -24.53 -9.41
CA GLU A 60 -10.77 -25.81 -8.96
C GLU A 60 -12.29 -25.78 -8.77
N VAL A 61 -12.91 -24.60 -8.75
CA VAL A 61 -14.39 -24.45 -8.72
C VAL A 61 -15.00 -24.66 -10.09
N TYR A 62 -14.24 -24.49 -11.16
CA TYR A 62 -14.69 -24.75 -12.55
C TYR A 62 -14.54 -26.22 -12.91
N ASP A 63 -13.38 -26.82 -12.57
CA ASP A 63 -13.12 -28.23 -12.82
C ASP A 63 -12.10 -28.72 -11.78
N PRO A 64 -12.35 -29.86 -11.07
CA PRO A 64 -11.43 -30.44 -10.10
C PRO A 64 -10.04 -30.75 -10.64
N LYS A 65 -9.89 -31.00 -11.96
CA LYS A 65 -8.59 -31.23 -12.62
C LYS A 65 -7.63 -30.06 -12.45
N TYR A 66 -8.14 -28.83 -12.32
CA TYR A 66 -7.35 -27.63 -12.12
C TYR A 66 -6.68 -27.52 -10.74
N LYS A 67 -6.91 -28.49 -9.83
CA LYS A 67 -6.10 -28.61 -8.58
C LYS A 67 -4.66 -29.00 -8.89
N LEU A 68 -4.47 -29.81 -9.93
CA LEU A 68 -3.14 -30.18 -10.41
C LEU A 68 -2.62 -29.10 -11.34
N TRP A 69 -1.36 -28.72 -11.12
CA TRP A 69 -0.70 -27.74 -11.95
C TRP A 69 0.14 -28.47 -12.98
N THR A 70 -0.44 -28.68 -14.15
CA THR A 70 0.19 -29.33 -15.30
C THR A 70 -0.06 -28.52 -16.56
N TYR A 71 0.76 -28.69 -17.60
CA TYR A 71 0.60 -27.96 -18.87
C TYR A 71 -0.65 -28.40 -19.63
N GLU A 72 -1.10 -29.61 -19.46
CA GLU A 72 -2.31 -30.15 -20.10
C GLU A 72 -3.57 -29.41 -19.66
N THR A 73 -3.50 -28.79 -18.49
CA THR A 73 -4.61 -27.98 -17.95
C THR A 73 -4.53 -26.49 -18.30
N LEU A 74 -3.51 -26.06 -19.03
CA LEU A 74 -3.29 -24.65 -19.40
C LEU A 74 -3.50 -24.44 -20.91
N PRO A 75 -4.06 -23.29 -21.33
CA PRO A 75 -4.55 -22.20 -20.48
C PRO A 75 -5.92 -22.48 -19.85
N ILE A 76 -6.14 -21.99 -18.62
CA ILE A 76 -7.44 -22.02 -17.94
C ILE A 76 -8.24 -20.77 -18.36
N ILE A 77 -9.24 -20.97 -19.22
CA ILE A 77 -10.10 -19.92 -19.76
C ILE A 77 -11.56 -20.38 -19.57
N PRO A 78 -12.17 -20.08 -18.41
CA PRO A 78 -13.56 -20.45 -18.19
C PRO A 78 -14.48 -19.69 -19.18
N PRO A 79 -15.50 -20.35 -19.77
CA PRO A 79 -16.44 -19.70 -20.66
C PRO A 79 -17.26 -18.61 -19.98
N THR A 80 -17.46 -18.75 -18.66
CA THR A 80 -18.15 -17.74 -17.84
C THR A 80 -17.46 -17.70 -16.47
N MET A 81 -17.10 -16.50 -16.02
CA MET A 81 -16.50 -16.31 -14.71
C MET A 81 -17.54 -16.47 -13.59
N LYS A 82 -17.23 -17.27 -12.60
CA LYS A 82 -18.08 -17.51 -11.42
C LYS A 82 -17.65 -16.66 -10.24
N LEU A 83 -18.61 -16.17 -9.48
CA LEU A 83 -18.38 -15.46 -8.22
C LEU A 83 -18.57 -16.39 -7.03
N ILE A 84 -17.68 -16.26 -6.04
CA ILE A 84 -17.79 -16.94 -4.76
C ILE A 84 -17.73 -15.95 -3.59
N PRO A 85 -18.39 -16.25 -2.44
CA PRO A 85 -18.27 -15.44 -1.24
C PRO A 85 -16.84 -15.46 -0.67
N ILE A 86 -16.37 -14.31 -0.20
CA ILE A 86 -15.14 -14.24 0.59
C ILE A 86 -15.42 -14.72 2.01
N SER A 87 -14.71 -15.76 2.47
CA SER A 87 -15.01 -16.46 3.73
C SER A 87 -15.08 -15.54 4.95
N ARG A 88 -14.12 -14.59 5.08
CA ARG A 88 -14.06 -13.65 6.22
C ARG A 88 -15.22 -12.65 6.29
N THR A 89 -15.87 -12.37 5.16
CA THR A 89 -16.97 -11.39 5.05
C THR A 89 -18.32 -12.03 4.75
N LYS A 90 -18.37 -13.38 4.77
CA LYS A 90 -19.57 -14.17 4.42
C LYS A 90 -20.82 -13.78 5.25
N LYS A 91 -20.64 -13.48 6.55
CA LYS A 91 -21.75 -13.06 7.42
C LYS A 91 -22.42 -11.79 6.88
N GLN A 92 -21.65 -10.76 6.55
CA GLN A 92 -22.18 -9.50 6.03
C GLN A 92 -22.85 -9.68 4.66
N LEU A 93 -22.28 -10.52 3.80
CA LEU A 93 -22.91 -10.86 2.52
C LEU A 93 -24.27 -11.54 2.73
N GLN A 94 -24.40 -12.42 3.72
CA GLN A 94 -25.66 -13.08 4.03
C GLN A 94 -26.72 -12.08 4.52
N ILE A 95 -26.34 -11.10 5.33
CA ILE A 95 -27.23 -10.03 5.80
C ILE A 95 -27.77 -9.23 4.60
N ILE A 96 -26.86 -8.78 3.71
CA ILE A 96 -27.27 -8.02 2.52
C ILE A 96 -28.19 -8.86 1.63
N LYS A 97 -27.86 -10.14 1.41
CA LYS A 97 -28.69 -11.07 0.61
C LYS A 97 -30.07 -11.26 1.22
N LYS A 98 -30.19 -11.31 2.56
CA LYS A 98 -31.49 -11.39 3.26
C LYS A 98 -32.32 -10.17 2.93
N TRP A 99 -31.77 -8.96 3.11
CA TRP A 99 -32.47 -7.72 2.79
C TRP A 99 -32.82 -7.58 1.30
N MET A 100 -31.91 -7.96 0.39
CA MET A 100 -32.21 -7.92 -1.06
C MET A 100 -33.39 -8.82 -1.45
N LYS A 101 -33.63 -9.91 -0.71
CA LYS A 101 -34.75 -10.85 -0.94
C LYS A 101 -36.02 -10.47 -0.19
N ASP A 102 -35.93 -9.55 0.77
CA ASP A 102 -37.06 -9.14 1.59
C ASP A 102 -38.16 -8.52 0.72
N PRO A 103 -39.42 -8.96 0.81
CA PRO A 103 -40.53 -8.42 0.01
C PRO A 103 -40.87 -6.96 0.35
N GLU A 104 -40.53 -6.46 1.56
CA GLU A 104 -40.66 -5.04 1.89
C GLU A 104 -39.69 -4.14 1.12
N ILE A 105 -38.57 -4.67 0.63
CA ILE A 105 -37.64 -3.90 -0.18
C ILE A 105 -38.09 -3.87 -1.63
N GLN A 106 -38.40 -2.70 -2.15
CA GLN A 106 -38.85 -2.52 -3.54
C GLN A 106 -37.72 -2.21 -4.50
N SER A 107 -36.76 -1.43 -4.06
CA SER A 107 -35.60 -1.00 -4.87
C SER A 107 -34.35 -0.87 -4.04
N LEU A 108 -33.21 -0.69 -4.70
CA LEU A 108 -31.93 -0.51 -4.04
C LEU A 108 -31.28 0.83 -4.42
N ILE A 109 -30.39 1.31 -3.56
CA ILE A 109 -29.46 2.40 -3.89
C ILE A 109 -28.04 1.89 -3.71
N CYS A 110 -27.27 1.94 -4.79
CA CYS A 110 -25.84 1.71 -4.77
C CYS A 110 -25.14 2.97 -4.23
N ALA A 111 -24.65 2.89 -3.02
CA ALA A 111 -23.93 3.97 -2.32
C ALA A 111 -22.48 3.57 -1.98
N THR A 112 -21.88 2.73 -2.83
CA THR A 112 -20.44 2.45 -2.81
C THR A 112 -19.65 3.62 -3.39
N ASP A 113 -18.33 3.64 -3.17
CA ASP A 113 -17.46 4.73 -3.62
C ASP A 113 -17.66 5.06 -5.13
N SER A 114 -17.51 6.32 -5.50
CA SER A 114 -17.87 6.85 -6.82
C SER A 114 -16.80 6.55 -7.88
N GLY A 115 -16.51 5.27 -8.11
CA GLY A 115 -15.48 4.81 -9.04
C GLY A 115 -15.70 3.39 -9.55
N ARG A 116 -14.80 2.94 -10.43
CA ARG A 116 -14.83 1.58 -11.01
C ARG A 116 -14.87 0.48 -9.95
N GLU A 117 -14.12 0.65 -8.87
CA GLU A 117 -14.01 -0.36 -7.80
C GLU A 117 -15.30 -0.45 -6.98
N GLY A 118 -15.86 0.71 -6.61
CA GLY A 118 -17.14 0.74 -5.88
C GLY A 118 -18.28 0.15 -6.71
N GLU A 119 -18.34 0.44 -8.01
CA GLU A 119 -19.32 -0.16 -8.92
C GLU A 119 -19.15 -1.69 -8.97
N LEU A 120 -17.90 -2.19 -9.07
CA LEU A 120 -17.62 -3.62 -9.08
C LEU A 120 -18.04 -4.32 -7.79
N ILE A 121 -17.78 -3.71 -6.63
CA ILE A 121 -18.18 -4.25 -5.32
C ILE A 121 -19.69 -4.43 -5.26
N PHE A 122 -20.46 -3.39 -5.60
CA PHE A 122 -21.92 -3.45 -5.59
C PHE A 122 -22.46 -4.49 -6.57
N ARG A 123 -22.02 -4.46 -7.82
CA ARG A 123 -22.49 -5.37 -8.87
C ARG A 123 -22.18 -6.83 -8.56
N TYR A 124 -21.03 -7.13 -7.98
CA TYR A 124 -20.71 -8.49 -7.54
C TYR A 124 -21.61 -8.96 -6.39
N ILE A 125 -22.00 -8.08 -5.48
CA ILE A 125 -22.99 -8.39 -4.42
C ILE A 125 -24.36 -8.63 -5.05
N TYR A 126 -24.78 -7.79 -5.98
CA TYR A 126 -26.06 -7.86 -6.68
C TYR A 126 -26.17 -9.16 -7.49
N GLU A 127 -25.12 -9.51 -8.24
CA GLU A 127 -25.05 -10.71 -9.06
C GLU A 127 -25.04 -12.00 -8.22
N ILE A 128 -24.19 -12.09 -7.19
CA ILE A 128 -24.12 -13.28 -6.30
C ILE A 128 -25.38 -13.46 -5.44
N ALA A 129 -26.11 -12.38 -5.18
CA ALA A 129 -27.40 -12.41 -4.54
C ALA A 129 -28.52 -12.85 -5.50
N LYS A 130 -28.28 -12.85 -6.83
CA LYS A 130 -29.28 -13.05 -7.88
C LYS A 130 -30.45 -12.08 -7.72
N CYS A 131 -30.17 -10.83 -7.34
CA CYS A 131 -31.17 -9.79 -7.16
C CYS A 131 -31.66 -9.30 -8.53
N LYS A 132 -32.98 -9.05 -8.66
CA LYS A 132 -33.61 -8.51 -9.87
C LYS A 132 -34.31 -7.18 -9.64
N LYS A 133 -34.27 -6.65 -8.40
CA LYS A 133 -34.93 -5.40 -8.06
C LYS A 133 -34.20 -4.23 -8.73
N PRO A 134 -34.93 -3.20 -9.16
CA PRO A 134 -34.28 -2.03 -9.79
C PRO A 134 -33.41 -1.32 -8.76
N PHE A 135 -32.36 -0.66 -9.25
CA PHE A 135 -31.50 0.14 -8.39
C PHE A 135 -31.09 1.46 -9.04
N GLN A 136 -30.80 2.43 -8.17
CA GLN A 136 -30.26 3.73 -8.50
C GLN A 136 -28.86 3.86 -7.94
N ARG A 137 -28.08 4.80 -8.47
CA ARG A 137 -26.70 5.09 -8.09
C ARG A 137 -26.60 6.43 -7.39
N LEU A 138 -26.10 6.43 -6.17
CA LEU A 138 -25.61 7.62 -5.48
C LEU A 138 -24.16 7.90 -5.89
N TRP A 139 -23.90 9.09 -6.45
CA TRP A 139 -22.57 9.48 -6.91
C TRP A 139 -22.11 10.73 -6.19
N ILE A 140 -21.32 10.56 -5.12
CA ILE A 140 -20.80 11.66 -4.28
C ILE A 140 -19.35 11.41 -3.93
N SER A 141 -18.54 12.45 -3.86
CA SER A 141 -17.11 12.42 -3.49
C SER A 141 -16.83 12.99 -2.10
N SER A 142 -17.87 13.44 -1.39
CA SER A 142 -17.82 13.99 -0.04
C SER A 142 -18.92 13.38 0.83
N MET A 143 -18.67 13.26 2.14
CA MET A 143 -19.61 12.70 3.13
C MET A 143 -20.19 13.76 4.06
N THR A 144 -20.17 15.05 3.65
CA THR A 144 -20.88 16.11 4.37
C THR A 144 -22.39 15.89 4.28
N ASP A 145 -23.12 16.37 5.27
CA ASP A 145 -24.59 16.27 5.29
C ASP A 145 -25.23 16.88 4.03
N THR A 146 -24.67 18.00 3.58
CA THR A 146 -25.09 18.70 2.36
C THR A 146 -24.84 17.84 1.13
N ALA A 147 -23.65 17.30 0.97
CA ALA A 147 -23.30 16.44 -0.18
C ALA A 147 -24.16 15.18 -0.23
N ILE A 148 -24.44 14.55 0.92
CA ILE A 148 -25.35 13.40 0.99
C ILE A 148 -26.77 13.79 0.54
N LYS A 149 -27.36 14.85 1.10
CA LYS A 149 -28.72 15.30 0.75
C LYS A 149 -28.84 15.66 -0.74
N GLU A 150 -27.86 16.41 -1.26
CA GLU A 150 -27.82 16.76 -2.68
C GLU A 150 -27.64 15.52 -3.57
N GLY A 151 -26.80 14.59 -3.17
CA GLY A 151 -26.61 13.34 -3.90
C GLY A 151 -27.89 12.51 -3.99
N PHE A 152 -28.66 12.44 -2.90
CA PHE A 152 -29.96 11.77 -2.90
C PHE A 152 -31.02 12.47 -3.75
N SER A 153 -30.93 13.77 -3.96
CA SER A 153 -31.80 14.49 -4.90
C SER A 153 -31.40 14.28 -6.39
N LYS A 154 -30.21 13.77 -6.65
CA LYS A 154 -29.62 13.59 -7.98
C LYS A 154 -29.33 12.11 -8.32
N LEU A 155 -30.06 11.17 -7.69
CA LEU A 155 -29.89 9.75 -7.96
C LEU A 155 -30.14 9.44 -9.44
N LYS A 156 -29.28 8.58 -10.01
CA LYS A 156 -29.36 8.15 -11.40
C LYS A 156 -29.73 6.68 -11.51
N PRO A 157 -30.41 6.26 -12.59
CA PRO A 157 -30.60 4.83 -12.87
C PRO A 157 -29.29 4.06 -12.88
N GLY A 158 -29.26 2.88 -12.30
CA GLY A 158 -28.07 2.03 -12.28
C GLY A 158 -27.56 1.65 -13.67
N THR A 159 -28.43 1.63 -14.66
CA THR A 159 -28.10 1.33 -16.08
C THR A 159 -27.14 2.35 -16.70
N GLU A 160 -27.12 3.61 -16.24
CA GLU A 160 -26.15 4.60 -16.72
C GLU A 160 -24.69 4.21 -16.40
N TYR A 161 -24.48 3.29 -15.45
CA TYR A 161 -23.16 2.83 -15.02
C TYR A 161 -22.79 1.43 -15.54
N ASP A 162 -23.57 0.86 -16.48
CA ASP A 162 -23.31 -0.47 -17.03
C ASP A 162 -21.96 -0.54 -17.78
N LEU A 163 -21.58 0.50 -18.51
CA LEU A 163 -20.27 0.57 -19.18
C LEU A 163 -19.12 0.70 -18.18
N LEU A 164 -19.31 1.43 -17.09
CA LEU A 164 -18.31 1.51 -16.02
C LEU A 164 -18.12 0.15 -15.34
N PHE A 165 -19.22 -0.56 -15.07
CA PHE A 165 -19.17 -1.93 -14.56
C PHE A 165 -18.50 -2.88 -15.54
N ALA A 166 -18.82 -2.82 -16.82
CA ALA A 166 -18.18 -3.63 -17.85
C ALA A 166 -16.65 -3.44 -17.87
N SER A 167 -16.19 -2.19 -17.80
CA SER A 167 -14.76 -1.87 -17.69
C SER A 167 -14.13 -2.47 -16.42
N ALA A 168 -14.77 -2.33 -15.28
CA ALA A 168 -14.27 -2.86 -14.00
C ALA A 168 -14.23 -4.40 -14.00
N LYS A 169 -15.26 -5.04 -14.54
CA LYS A 169 -15.37 -6.50 -14.70
C LYS A 169 -14.28 -7.03 -15.62
N CYS A 170 -14.11 -6.44 -16.81
CA CYS A 170 -13.05 -6.80 -17.74
C CYS A 170 -11.66 -6.72 -17.10
N ARG A 171 -11.39 -5.67 -16.32
CA ARG A 171 -10.14 -5.54 -15.59
C ARG A 171 -9.92 -6.68 -14.61
N ALA A 172 -10.92 -6.98 -13.78
CA ALA A 172 -10.82 -8.05 -12.77
C ALA A 172 -10.61 -9.43 -13.42
N GLU A 173 -11.36 -9.73 -14.47
CA GLU A 173 -11.25 -10.99 -15.23
C GLU A 173 -9.92 -11.12 -15.96
N ALA A 174 -9.43 -10.06 -16.59
CA ALA A 174 -8.14 -10.03 -17.26
C ALA A 174 -6.97 -10.22 -16.27
N ASP A 175 -6.99 -9.52 -15.12
CA ASP A 175 -5.97 -9.67 -14.07
C ASP A 175 -5.98 -11.12 -13.51
N TRP A 176 -7.17 -11.74 -13.36
CA TRP A 176 -7.29 -13.15 -12.96
C TRP A 176 -6.72 -14.09 -14.01
N LEU A 177 -7.09 -13.94 -15.29
CA LEU A 177 -6.65 -14.80 -16.39
C LEU A 177 -5.12 -14.77 -16.55
N VAL A 178 -4.53 -13.57 -16.63
CA VAL A 178 -3.09 -13.41 -16.81
C VAL A 178 -2.31 -13.86 -15.57
N GLY A 179 -2.74 -13.43 -14.38
CA GLY A 179 -2.07 -13.80 -13.14
C GLY A 179 -2.10 -15.30 -12.85
N MET A 180 -3.24 -15.94 -13.08
CA MET A 180 -3.44 -17.37 -12.82
C MET A 180 -2.64 -18.25 -13.81
N ASN A 181 -2.82 -18.02 -15.11
CA ASN A 181 -2.19 -18.82 -16.13
C ASN A 181 -0.67 -18.62 -16.18
N GLY A 182 -0.22 -17.36 -16.14
CA GLY A 182 1.20 -17.04 -16.16
C GLY A 182 1.93 -17.60 -14.93
N SER A 183 1.38 -17.40 -13.73
CA SER A 183 1.99 -17.93 -12.50
C SER A 183 2.12 -19.47 -12.54
N ARG A 184 1.11 -20.18 -13.03
CA ARG A 184 1.15 -21.63 -13.16
C ARG A 184 2.15 -22.09 -14.21
N ALA A 185 2.16 -21.48 -15.40
CA ALA A 185 3.05 -21.85 -16.49
C ALA A 185 4.53 -21.78 -16.07
N PHE A 186 4.95 -20.65 -15.49
CA PHE A 186 6.33 -20.50 -15.01
C PHE A 186 6.62 -21.38 -13.78
N THR A 187 5.66 -21.58 -12.87
CA THR A 187 5.82 -22.47 -11.70
C THR A 187 6.07 -23.92 -12.13
N ILE A 188 5.29 -24.43 -13.10
CA ILE A 188 5.45 -25.79 -13.62
C ILE A 188 6.84 -25.94 -14.24
N ARG A 189 7.26 -24.96 -15.09
CA ARG A 189 8.53 -25.07 -15.82
C ARG A 189 9.74 -25.11 -14.92
N TYR A 190 9.75 -24.27 -13.89
CA TYR A 190 10.92 -24.12 -13.02
C TYR A 190 10.77 -24.85 -11.67
N ASN A 191 9.72 -25.63 -11.49
CA ASN A 191 9.41 -26.38 -10.26
C ASN A 191 9.58 -25.51 -8.98
N THR A 192 9.25 -24.23 -9.10
CA THR A 192 9.36 -23.24 -8.01
C THR A 192 8.17 -22.32 -8.08
N LEU A 193 7.53 -22.05 -6.92
CA LEU A 193 6.37 -21.16 -6.89
C LEU A 193 6.74 -19.77 -7.38
N LEU A 194 6.30 -19.42 -8.57
CA LEU A 194 6.49 -18.15 -9.24
C LEU A 194 5.13 -17.46 -9.41
N SER A 195 5.06 -16.21 -9.03
CA SER A 195 3.87 -15.37 -9.16
C SER A 195 4.18 -14.23 -10.12
N VAL A 196 3.37 -14.09 -11.14
CA VAL A 196 3.44 -12.99 -12.12
C VAL A 196 2.14 -12.23 -12.16
N GLY A 197 2.16 -11.00 -12.66
CA GLY A 197 0.98 -10.18 -12.81
C GLY A 197 1.28 -8.81 -13.38
N ARG A 198 0.26 -8.19 -13.98
CA ARG A 198 0.35 -6.95 -14.75
C ARG A 198 0.99 -5.77 -14.01
N VAL A 199 0.83 -5.67 -12.69
CA VAL A 199 1.40 -4.59 -11.88
C VAL A 199 2.66 -5.04 -11.15
N GLN A 200 2.63 -6.23 -10.55
CA GLN A 200 3.74 -6.70 -9.73
C GLN A 200 5.01 -6.99 -10.54
N THR A 201 4.86 -7.55 -11.76
CA THR A 201 6.03 -7.92 -12.57
C THR A 201 6.75 -6.69 -13.14
N PRO A 202 6.07 -5.68 -13.71
CA PRO A 202 6.75 -4.44 -14.09
C PRO A 202 7.35 -3.68 -12.89
N THR A 203 6.69 -3.70 -11.74
CA THR A 203 7.25 -3.09 -10.52
C THR A 203 8.56 -3.78 -10.11
N LEU A 204 8.62 -5.10 -10.16
CA LEU A 204 9.86 -5.85 -9.92
C LEU A 204 10.94 -5.52 -10.97
N ALA A 205 10.54 -5.41 -12.24
CA ALA A 205 11.47 -5.08 -13.32
C ALA A 205 12.15 -3.72 -13.12
N LEU A 206 11.45 -2.71 -12.59
CA LEU A 206 12.06 -1.42 -12.23
C LEU A 206 13.19 -1.57 -11.22
N LEU A 207 13.02 -2.43 -10.21
CA LEU A 207 14.05 -2.67 -9.19
C LEU A 207 15.23 -3.48 -9.75
N VAL A 208 14.94 -4.50 -10.56
CA VAL A 208 15.98 -5.32 -11.20
C VAL A 208 16.82 -4.46 -12.15
N HIS A 209 16.18 -3.63 -12.98
CA HIS A 209 16.89 -2.70 -13.86
C HIS A 209 17.74 -1.69 -13.08
N ARG A 210 17.21 -1.14 -11.97
CA ARG A 210 17.97 -0.24 -11.10
C ARG A 210 19.17 -0.95 -10.48
N GLN A 211 19.01 -2.19 -10.03
CA GLN A 211 20.10 -2.97 -9.47
C GLN A 211 21.19 -3.22 -10.52
N LYS A 212 20.80 -3.61 -11.72
CA LYS A 212 21.74 -3.78 -12.84
C LYS A 212 22.52 -2.51 -13.13
N ASN A 213 21.85 -1.34 -13.18
CA ASN A 213 22.52 -0.06 -13.38
C ASN A 213 23.49 0.31 -12.25
N ILE A 214 23.30 -0.24 -11.03
CA ILE A 214 24.21 -0.06 -9.91
C ILE A 214 25.41 -1.00 -10.06
N ASP A 215 25.16 -2.26 -10.40
CA ASP A 215 26.18 -3.31 -10.50
C ASP A 215 27.10 -3.10 -11.70
N ASP A 216 26.53 -2.65 -12.83
CA ASP A 216 27.30 -2.36 -14.07
C ASP A 216 27.97 -0.97 -14.05
N PHE A 217 27.75 -0.17 -12.99
CA PHE A 217 28.27 1.19 -12.93
C PHE A 217 29.78 1.19 -12.72
N VAL A 218 30.48 1.85 -13.62
CA VAL A 218 31.92 2.10 -13.52
C VAL A 218 32.14 3.52 -13.02
N PRO A 219 32.69 3.70 -11.82
CA PRO A 219 33.00 5.03 -11.31
C PRO A 219 34.10 5.70 -12.12
N GLU A 220 33.91 6.95 -12.48
CA GLU A 220 34.89 7.79 -13.16
C GLU A 220 35.39 8.88 -12.22
N ASP A 221 36.71 9.03 -12.14
CA ASP A 221 37.34 10.12 -11.39
C ASP A 221 37.18 11.43 -12.15
N TYR A 222 36.96 12.50 -11.42
CA TYR A 222 36.98 13.87 -11.92
C TYR A 222 37.45 14.81 -10.82
N TRP A 223 37.86 16.00 -11.22
CA TRP A 223 38.35 17.02 -10.28
C TRP A 223 37.50 18.28 -10.37
N GLU A 224 37.37 18.95 -9.25
CA GLU A 224 36.77 20.28 -9.15
C GLU A 224 37.82 21.22 -8.54
N VAL A 225 37.89 22.43 -9.05
CA VAL A 225 38.79 23.49 -8.55
C VAL A 225 37.97 24.57 -7.90
N TYR A 226 38.32 24.96 -6.71
CA TYR A 226 37.69 26.02 -5.95
C TYR A 226 38.70 27.16 -5.74
N GLY A 227 38.26 28.39 -5.96
CA GLY A 227 38.93 29.60 -5.51
C GLY A 227 38.30 30.05 -4.18
N ILE A 228 39.11 30.18 -3.15
CA ILE A 228 38.71 30.60 -1.82
C ILE A 228 38.93 32.11 -1.69
N PHE A 229 37.84 32.81 -1.38
CA PHE A 229 37.83 34.24 -1.07
C PHE A 229 37.58 34.40 0.45
N PRO A 230 37.73 35.60 1.05
CA PRO A 230 37.62 35.77 2.51
C PRO A 230 36.32 35.26 3.14
N GLU A 231 35.21 35.45 2.47
CA GLU A 231 33.86 35.12 3.03
C GLU A 231 33.08 34.11 2.21
N TYR A 232 33.65 33.69 1.04
CA TYR A 232 32.93 32.75 0.14
C TYR A 232 33.93 31.95 -0.68
N GLN A 233 33.43 30.92 -1.37
CA GLN A 233 34.20 30.15 -2.34
C GLN A 233 33.52 30.14 -3.70
N GLY A 234 34.31 30.11 -4.76
CA GLY A 234 33.84 29.98 -6.14
C GLY A 234 34.35 28.68 -6.76
N ILE A 235 33.50 27.98 -7.48
CA ILE A 235 33.87 26.78 -8.23
C ILE A 235 34.24 27.16 -9.65
N TRP A 236 35.36 26.63 -10.14
CA TRP A 236 35.76 26.77 -11.54
C TRP A 236 34.70 26.10 -12.45
N PHE A 237 34.41 26.72 -13.58
CA PHE A 237 33.55 26.15 -14.57
C PHE A 237 33.93 26.55 -16.00
N LYS A 238 33.75 25.64 -16.95
CA LYS A 238 33.82 25.90 -18.38
C LYS A 238 32.54 26.56 -18.84
N LYS A 239 32.62 27.63 -19.61
CA LYS A 239 31.42 28.41 -20.03
C LYS A 239 30.51 27.63 -20.99
N GLU A 240 31.09 26.92 -21.97
CA GLU A 240 30.35 26.22 -23.02
C GLU A 240 30.97 24.85 -23.32
N PRO A 241 30.23 23.72 -23.10
CA PRO A 241 28.98 23.67 -22.28
C PRO A 241 29.29 23.93 -20.80
N LYS A 242 28.39 24.52 -20.05
CA LYS A 242 28.57 24.80 -18.61
C LYS A 242 28.89 23.51 -17.85
N ASN A 243 30.15 23.35 -17.43
CA ASN A 243 30.62 22.15 -16.74
C ASN A 243 31.66 22.51 -15.68
N THR A 244 31.56 21.94 -14.50
CA THR A 244 32.51 22.14 -13.39
C THR A 244 33.51 20.99 -13.26
N ARG A 245 33.36 19.92 -14.05
CA ARG A 245 34.22 18.74 -13.96
C ARG A 245 35.44 18.90 -14.84
N ILE A 246 36.59 18.53 -14.31
CA ILE A 246 37.88 18.47 -14.97
C ILE A 246 38.28 16.99 -15.04
N GLU A 247 38.78 16.54 -16.20
CA GLU A 247 39.00 15.12 -16.47
C GLU A 247 40.32 14.60 -15.87
N THR A 248 41.33 15.46 -15.72
CA THR A 248 42.62 15.04 -15.21
C THR A 248 43.11 15.90 -14.05
N GLN A 249 43.94 15.30 -13.18
CA GLN A 249 44.53 15.98 -12.04
C GLN A 249 45.51 17.09 -12.48
N GLU A 250 46.23 16.85 -13.55
CA GLU A 250 47.21 17.80 -14.11
C GLU A 250 46.52 19.09 -14.51
N GLN A 251 45.43 19.00 -15.29
CA GLN A 251 44.63 20.17 -15.68
C GLN A 251 44.02 20.89 -14.46
N ALA A 252 43.55 20.15 -13.47
CA ALA A 252 42.99 20.76 -12.25
C ALA A 252 44.07 21.51 -11.46
N ASN A 253 45.29 20.95 -11.35
CA ASN A 253 46.43 21.59 -10.68
C ASN A 253 46.93 22.81 -11.48
N GLU A 254 46.95 22.75 -12.80
CA GLU A 254 47.32 23.88 -13.65
C GLU A 254 46.39 25.08 -13.42
N ILE A 255 45.06 24.84 -13.45
CA ILE A 255 44.04 25.86 -13.18
C ILE A 255 44.22 26.42 -11.76
N ALA A 256 44.39 25.55 -10.77
CA ALA A 256 44.55 25.94 -9.37
C ALA A 256 45.76 26.85 -9.18
N ASN A 257 46.92 26.43 -9.73
CA ASN A 257 48.15 27.22 -9.67
C ASN A 257 48.03 28.57 -10.37
N LYS A 258 47.31 28.61 -11.47
CA LYS A 258 47.10 29.82 -12.27
C LYS A 258 46.28 30.86 -11.51
N ILE A 259 45.28 30.46 -10.72
CA ILE A 259 44.42 31.36 -9.96
C ILE A 259 44.93 31.66 -8.54
N GLN A 260 45.82 30.85 -8.00
CA GLN A 260 46.36 30.95 -6.63
C GLN A 260 46.96 32.33 -6.35
N GLY A 261 46.44 33.04 -5.36
CA GLY A 261 46.93 34.34 -4.91
C GLY A 261 46.72 35.50 -5.90
N LYS A 262 46.01 35.25 -7.01
CA LYS A 262 45.78 36.23 -8.08
C LYS A 262 44.55 37.09 -7.81
N GLU A 263 44.59 38.29 -8.39
CA GLU A 263 43.39 39.15 -8.47
C GLU A 263 42.52 38.73 -9.65
N GLY A 264 41.23 38.66 -9.39
CA GLY A 264 40.21 38.46 -10.40
C GLY A 264 39.25 39.65 -10.47
N GLN A 265 38.49 39.70 -11.54
CA GLN A 265 37.47 40.72 -11.75
C GLN A 265 36.07 40.07 -11.82
N VAL A 266 35.10 40.70 -11.14
CA VAL A 266 33.68 40.31 -11.27
C VAL A 266 33.18 40.74 -12.65
N ILE A 267 33.01 39.81 -13.56
CA ILE A 267 32.61 40.06 -14.95
C ILE A 267 31.08 39.99 -15.16
N LYS A 268 30.39 39.22 -14.33
CA LYS A 268 28.94 39.08 -14.44
C LYS A 268 28.30 38.85 -13.06
N ILE A 269 27.17 39.52 -12.82
CA ILE A 269 26.29 39.23 -11.68
C ILE A 269 24.88 39.00 -12.26
N GLN A 270 24.25 37.97 -11.80
CA GLN A 270 22.87 37.63 -12.17
C GLN A 270 22.08 37.34 -10.89
N GLU A 271 21.02 38.08 -10.67
CA GLU A 271 20.08 37.91 -9.55
C GLU A 271 18.77 37.36 -10.09
N GLU A 272 18.22 36.37 -9.41
CA GLU A 272 16.94 35.78 -9.75
C GLU A 272 16.11 35.60 -8.49
N ASN A 273 14.93 36.25 -8.44
CA ASN A 273 13.97 36.03 -7.39
C ASN A 273 13.18 34.76 -7.71
N LYS A 274 13.24 33.79 -6.81
CA LYS A 274 12.52 32.52 -6.89
C LYS A 274 11.44 32.44 -5.84
N LYS A 275 10.33 31.80 -6.23
CA LYS A 275 9.26 31.48 -5.30
C LYS A 275 8.96 30.00 -5.33
N GLN A 276 8.67 29.46 -4.17
CA GLN A 276 8.19 28.10 -4.02
C GLN A 276 6.82 28.15 -3.35
N LEU A 277 5.82 27.72 -4.11
CA LEU A 277 4.44 27.64 -3.62
C LEU A 277 4.32 26.62 -2.48
N PRO A 278 3.35 26.77 -1.56
CA PRO A 278 3.01 25.72 -0.60
C PRO A 278 2.74 24.39 -1.31
N PRO A 279 3.17 23.26 -0.74
CA PRO A 279 2.88 21.97 -1.33
C PRO A 279 1.36 21.71 -1.31
N LEU A 280 0.85 20.96 -2.30
CA LEU A 280 -0.55 20.52 -2.29
C LEU A 280 -0.84 19.63 -1.07
N LEU A 281 -2.11 19.49 -0.71
CA LEU A 281 -2.55 18.57 0.31
C LEU A 281 -2.09 17.14 0.02
N TYR A 282 -2.24 16.24 0.99
CA TYR A 282 -1.85 14.84 0.81
C TYR A 282 -2.91 14.04 0.07
N ASP A 283 -2.49 13.31 -0.97
CA ASP A 283 -3.03 12.02 -1.35
C ASP A 283 -2.34 10.90 -0.55
N LEU A 284 -2.80 9.67 -0.73
CA LEU A 284 -2.19 8.51 -0.04
C LEU A 284 -0.73 8.30 -0.44
N THR A 285 -0.41 8.42 -1.73
CA THR A 285 0.94 8.16 -2.24
C THR A 285 1.96 9.15 -1.67
N GLU A 286 1.63 10.45 -1.66
CA GLU A 286 2.55 11.45 -1.10
C GLU A 286 2.67 11.32 0.42
N LEU A 287 1.58 10.97 1.12
CA LEU A 287 1.64 10.70 2.56
C LEU A 287 2.56 9.50 2.86
N GLN A 288 2.48 8.43 2.06
CA GLN A 288 3.37 7.27 2.17
C GLN A 288 4.83 7.64 1.88
N ARG A 289 5.06 8.46 0.86
CA ARG A 289 6.42 8.94 0.51
C ARG A 289 7.03 9.76 1.63
N GLU A 290 6.26 10.68 2.19
CA GLU A 290 6.75 11.55 3.27
C GLU A 290 6.97 10.76 4.57
N GLY A 291 6.06 9.85 4.92
CA GLY A 291 6.23 8.92 6.06
C GLY A 291 7.46 8.03 5.93
N ASN A 292 7.79 7.57 4.72
CA ASN A 292 9.01 6.81 4.45
C ASN A 292 10.27 7.70 4.54
N ARG A 293 10.26 8.90 3.94
CA ARG A 293 11.40 9.83 3.97
C ARG A 293 11.76 10.24 5.40
N ARG A 294 10.77 10.66 6.19
CA ARG A 294 11.00 11.20 7.55
C ARG A 294 11.23 10.11 8.59
N PHE A 295 10.39 9.09 8.57
CA PHE A 295 10.35 8.11 9.66
C PHE A 295 10.81 6.71 9.26
N GLY A 296 11.07 6.46 7.98
CA GLY A 296 11.42 5.13 7.47
C GLY A 296 10.26 4.14 7.51
N TYR A 297 9.02 4.61 7.58
CA TYR A 297 7.85 3.74 7.58
C TYR A 297 7.62 3.14 6.21
N SER A 298 7.20 1.87 6.16
CA SER A 298 6.76 1.27 4.90
C SER A 298 5.42 1.87 4.46
N ALA A 299 5.16 1.84 3.16
CA ALA A 299 3.90 2.31 2.59
C ALA A 299 2.68 1.61 3.23
N GLN A 300 2.79 0.30 3.50
CA GLN A 300 1.76 -0.46 4.18
C GLN A 300 1.56 -0.01 5.63
N LYS A 301 2.65 0.30 6.34
CA LYS A 301 2.58 0.83 7.71
C LYS A 301 1.89 2.19 7.75
N VAL A 302 2.25 3.10 6.84
CA VAL A 302 1.61 4.42 6.72
C VAL A 302 0.11 4.26 6.46
N LEU A 303 -0.28 3.40 5.52
CA LEU A 303 -1.69 3.11 5.24
C LEU A 303 -2.42 2.58 6.48
N SER A 304 -1.82 1.65 7.21
CA SER A 304 -2.43 1.08 8.43
C SER A 304 -2.64 2.13 9.52
N ILE A 305 -1.67 3.03 9.72
CA ILE A 305 -1.79 4.14 10.68
C ILE A 305 -2.88 5.11 10.23
N ALA A 306 -2.87 5.52 8.95
CA ALA A 306 -3.88 6.42 8.41
C ALA A 306 -5.29 5.83 8.52
N GLN A 307 -5.47 4.52 8.26
CA GLN A 307 -6.74 3.84 8.48
C GLN A 307 -7.17 3.87 9.95
N THR A 308 -6.25 3.70 10.90
CA THR A 308 -6.56 3.81 12.33
C THR A 308 -6.99 5.22 12.71
N LEU A 309 -6.29 6.24 12.22
CA LEU A 309 -6.65 7.65 12.42
C LEU A 309 -8.03 7.97 11.85
N TYR A 310 -8.38 7.41 10.69
CA TYR A 310 -9.69 7.57 10.05
C TYR A 310 -10.80 6.77 10.75
N GLU A 311 -10.63 5.44 10.89
CA GLU A 311 -11.71 4.54 11.30
C GLU A 311 -12.00 4.59 12.79
N LYS A 312 -10.92 4.56 13.61
CA LYS A 312 -11.03 4.46 15.08
C LYS A 312 -10.99 5.83 15.75
N LYS A 313 -10.11 6.72 15.30
CA LYS A 313 -9.89 8.02 15.93
C LYS A 313 -10.75 9.12 15.31
N LYS A 314 -11.23 8.97 14.09
CA LYS A 314 -12.01 9.96 13.33
C LYS A 314 -11.31 11.31 13.14
N MET A 315 -9.99 11.32 13.16
CA MET A 315 -9.15 12.54 13.18
C MET A 315 -8.73 13.00 11.79
N ILE A 316 -8.86 12.16 10.77
CA ILE A 316 -8.55 12.49 9.38
C ILE A 316 -9.67 12.05 8.44
N THR A 317 -9.70 12.64 7.24
CA THR A 317 -10.59 12.21 6.16
C THR A 317 -10.15 10.87 5.57
N TYR A 318 -10.90 10.33 4.63
CA TYR A 318 -10.64 9.00 4.08
C TYR A 318 -9.25 8.92 3.42
N PRO A 319 -8.37 8.00 3.85
CA PRO A 319 -6.97 8.04 3.46
C PRO A 319 -6.66 7.41 2.11
N ARG A 320 -7.58 6.64 1.50
CA ARG A 320 -7.33 6.01 0.19
C ARG A 320 -7.84 6.89 -0.93
N THR A 321 -7.21 8.01 -1.13
CA THR A 321 -7.50 8.97 -2.17
C THR A 321 -6.26 9.23 -3.04
N ASP A 322 -6.47 9.53 -4.29
CA ASP A 322 -5.49 10.02 -5.25
C ASP A 322 -5.57 11.55 -5.44
N SER A 323 -6.61 12.18 -4.86
CA SER A 323 -6.78 13.62 -4.95
C SER A 323 -5.96 14.37 -3.90
N ARG A 324 -5.44 15.52 -4.32
CA ARG A 324 -4.74 16.49 -3.48
C ARG A 324 -5.54 17.80 -3.31
N TYR A 325 -6.83 17.74 -3.65
CA TYR A 325 -7.73 18.89 -3.67
C TYR A 325 -8.95 18.64 -2.80
N LEU A 326 -9.58 19.69 -2.33
CA LEU A 326 -10.85 19.68 -1.63
C LEU A 326 -11.98 20.11 -2.56
N SER A 327 -13.19 19.66 -2.28
CA SER A 327 -14.42 20.07 -2.94
C SER A 327 -14.97 21.39 -2.36
N GLN A 328 -15.84 22.07 -3.12
CA GLN A 328 -16.40 23.35 -2.71
C GLN A 328 -17.22 23.26 -1.42
N ASP A 329 -17.92 22.15 -1.17
CA ASP A 329 -18.69 21.91 0.04
C ASP A 329 -17.83 21.82 1.32
N MET A 330 -16.51 21.63 1.18
CA MET A 330 -15.57 21.62 2.29
C MET A 330 -15.18 23.03 2.79
N ILE A 331 -15.45 24.10 2.03
CA ILE A 331 -15.03 25.47 2.39
C ILE A 331 -15.53 25.89 3.78
N PRO A 332 -16.80 25.71 4.15
CA PRO A 332 -17.27 26.07 5.49
C PRO A 332 -16.58 25.30 6.61
N MET A 333 -16.16 24.06 6.35
CA MET A 333 -15.53 23.20 7.32
C MET A 333 -14.06 23.57 7.59
N ILE A 334 -13.35 24.17 6.62
CA ILE A 334 -11.93 24.56 6.75
C ILE A 334 -11.73 25.40 8.00
N HIS A 335 -12.59 26.40 8.21
CA HIS A 335 -12.48 27.30 9.37
C HIS A 335 -12.70 26.58 10.71
N GLN A 336 -13.65 25.64 10.75
CA GLN A 336 -13.95 24.84 11.93
C GLN A 336 -12.78 23.90 12.24
N ILE A 337 -12.20 23.25 11.24
CA ILE A 337 -11.02 22.39 11.37
C ILE A 337 -9.84 23.18 11.92
N LEU A 338 -9.54 24.37 11.37
CA LEU A 338 -8.48 25.25 11.87
C LEU A 338 -8.69 25.61 13.35
N LYS A 339 -9.91 25.96 13.76
CA LYS A 339 -10.23 26.26 15.17
C LYS A 339 -10.01 25.06 16.10
N GLN A 340 -10.23 23.83 15.64
CA GLN A 340 -9.94 22.65 16.46
C GLN A 340 -8.44 22.39 16.58
N ILE A 341 -7.70 22.55 15.48
CA ILE A 341 -6.23 22.40 15.49
C ILE A 341 -5.57 23.47 16.37
N GLN A 342 -6.11 24.70 16.42
CA GLN A 342 -5.63 25.78 17.25
C GLN A 342 -5.57 25.42 18.75
N LYS A 343 -6.44 24.52 19.21
CA LYS A 343 -6.45 24.04 20.61
C LYS A 343 -5.32 23.06 20.94
N GLY A 344 -4.47 22.75 19.98
CA GLY A 344 -3.36 21.79 20.09
C GLY A 344 -1.99 22.47 20.01
N PRO A 345 -0.93 21.69 19.73
CA PRO A 345 0.46 22.18 19.73
C PRO A 345 0.77 23.20 18.64
N TYR A 346 -0.11 23.40 17.66
CA TYR A 346 0.07 24.33 16.53
C TYR A 346 -0.76 25.61 16.67
N GLN A 347 -1.05 26.03 17.91
CA GLN A 347 -1.87 27.22 18.19
C GLN A 347 -1.34 28.47 17.48
N LYS A 348 -0.05 28.78 17.63
CA LYS A 348 0.58 29.98 17.07
C LYS A 348 0.56 30.00 15.54
N GLU A 349 0.76 28.84 14.93
CA GLU A 349 0.78 28.69 13.48
C GLU A 349 -0.61 28.86 12.89
N VAL A 350 -1.63 28.30 13.53
CA VAL A 350 -3.02 28.42 13.10
C VAL A 350 -3.57 29.82 13.36
N GLU A 351 -3.19 30.46 14.47
CA GLU A 351 -3.61 31.82 14.79
C GLU A 351 -3.23 32.82 13.70
N LYS A 352 -2.00 32.71 13.15
CA LYS A 352 -1.55 33.51 12.01
C LYS A 352 -2.47 33.36 10.79
N VAL A 353 -3.01 32.16 10.56
CA VAL A 353 -3.93 31.89 9.44
C VAL A 353 -5.32 32.44 9.73
N LEU A 354 -5.82 32.30 10.97
CA LEU A 354 -7.15 32.74 11.37
C LEU A 354 -7.26 34.28 11.47
N LEU A 355 -6.13 34.98 11.68
CA LEU A 355 -6.05 36.46 11.69
C LEU A 355 -6.04 37.08 10.29
N LEU A 356 -5.94 36.28 9.23
CA LEU A 356 -6.03 36.81 7.87
C LEU A 356 -7.45 37.34 7.61
N PRO A 357 -7.59 38.51 6.94
CA PRO A 357 -8.90 39.05 6.61
C PRO A 357 -9.77 38.11 5.79
N LYS A 358 -9.12 37.27 4.97
CA LYS A 358 -9.75 36.21 4.17
C LYS A 358 -8.75 35.05 3.99
N LEU A 359 -9.21 33.84 4.18
CA LEU A 359 -8.38 32.66 3.89
C LEU A 359 -8.00 32.61 2.40
N PRO A 360 -6.73 32.34 2.06
CA PRO A 360 -6.26 32.26 0.67
C PRO A 360 -6.73 31.00 -0.03
N ILE A 361 -8.03 30.82 -0.18
CA ILE A 361 -8.64 29.67 -0.84
C ILE A 361 -8.50 29.84 -2.35
N THR A 362 -7.64 29.06 -2.96
CA THR A 362 -7.30 29.09 -4.38
C THR A 362 -7.70 27.80 -5.08
N LYS A 363 -7.64 27.76 -6.42
CA LYS A 363 -7.79 26.53 -7.22
C LYS A 363 -6.73 25.46 -6.93
N ARG A 364 -5.70 25.78 -6.14
CA ARG A 364 -4.72 24.82 -5.63
C ARG A 364 -5.22 24.06 -4.38
N ILE A 365 -6.25 24.56 -3.73
CA ILE A 365 -6.86 23.94 -2.54
C ILE A 365 -8.22 23.36 -2.91
N ILE A 366 -9.08 24.14 -3.56
CA ILE A 366 -10.44 23.76 -3.95
C ILE A 366 -10.49 23.55 -5.46
N ASN A 367 -10.75 22.33 -5.91
CA ASN A 367 -10.87 22.02 -7.33
C ASN A 367 -11.66 20.72 -7.55
N ASP A 368 -12.98 20.82 -7.73
CA ASP A 368 -13.87 19.67 -7.94
C ASP A 368 -13.50 18.84 -9.17
N ALA A 369 -13.00 19.48 -10.24
CA ALA A 369 -12.59 18.79 -11.47
C ALA A 369 -11.38 17.86 -11.29
N LYS A 370 -10.63 17.99 -10.19
CA LYS A 370 -9.47 17.15 -9.85
C LYS A 370 -9.74 16.22 -8.67
N ILE A 371 -11.00 16.01 -8.36
CA ILE A 371 -11.43 15.02 -7.37
C ILE A 371 -12.05 13.85 -8.14
N THR A 372 -11.59 12.65 -7.85
CA THR A 372 -12.14 11.41 -8.38
C THR A 372 -13.20 10.87 -7.39
N ASP A 373 -12.83 9.89 -6.61
CA ASP A 373 -13.73 9.22 -5.65
C ASP A 373 -13.80 9.96 -4.30
N HIS A 374 -12.69 10.56 -3.87
CA HIS A 374 -12.53 11.24 -2.58
C HIS A 374 -11.62 12.46 -2.69
N HIS A 375 -11.88 13.47 -1.86
CA HIS A 375 -10.98 14.61 -1.71
C HIS A 375 -9.70 14.27 -0.93
N ALA A 376 -8.78 15.22 -0.82
CA ALA A 376 -7.49 15.07 -0.14
C ALA A 376 -7.60 14.65 1.33
N ILE A 377 -6.51 14.10 1.86
CA ILE A 377 -6.37 13.75 3.28
C ILE A 377 -6.10 15.01 4.09
N ILE A 378 -7.03 15.36 4.97
CA ILE A 378 -6.95 16.49 5.88
C ILE A 378 -7.40 16.09 7.30
N PRO A 379 -7.10 16.89 8.34
CA PRO A 379 -7.72 16.75 9.65
C PRO A 379 -9.23 16.96 9.57
N THR A 380 -9.97 16.39 10.53
CA THR A 380 -11.41 16.61 10.70
C THR A 380 -11.67 17.66 11.79
N GLU A 381 -12.93 18.02 11.98
CA GLU A 381 -13.40 18.86 13.08
C GLU A 381 -13.35 18.19 14.47
N VAL A 382 -12.99 16.91 14.54
CA VAL A 382 -12.87 16.20 15.81
C VAL A 382 -11.65 16.70 16.58
N PHE A 383 -11.85 17.12 17.83
CA PHE A 383 -10.76 17.55 18.69
C PHE A 383 -9.70 16.47 18.85
N PRO A 384 -8.43 16.74 18.50
CA PRO A 384 -7.39 15.73 18.56
C PRO A 384 -6.97 15.48 20.01
N LYS A 385 -7.24 14.26 20.50
CA LYS A 385 -6.74 13.80 21.80
C LYS A 385 -5.28 13.34 21.64
N TRP A 386 -4.35 14.30 21.61
CA TRP A 386 -2.92 14.08 21.36
C TRP A 386 -2.29 13.00 22.27
N ASP A 387 -2.68 12.98 23.57
CA ASP A 387 -2.16 12.02 24.53
C ASP A 387 -2.62 10.59 24.30
N SER A 388 -3.70 10.40 23.56
CA SER A 388 -4.21 9.07 23.19
C SER A 388 -3.54 8.49 21.95
N LEU A 389 -2.65 9.25 21.28
CA LEU A 389 -1.96 8.82 20.07
C LEU A 389 -0.67 8.10 20.42
N THR A 390 -0.43 6.98 19.79
CA THR A 390 0.90 6.36 19.78
C THR A 390 1.89 7.30 19.08
N LYS A 391 3.19 7.12 19.30
CA LYS A 391 4.24 7.91 18.63
C LYS A 391 4.08 7.89 17.10
N GLU A 392 3.72 6.75 16.54
CA GLU A 392 3.57 6.56 15.11
C GLU A 392 2.32 7.26 14.57
N GLU A 393 1.20 7.17 15.29
CA GLU A 393 -0.05 7.89 14.96
C GLU A 393 0.18 9.40 15.06
N ARG A 394 0.88 9.87 16.10
CA ARG A 394 1.24 11.28 16.27
C ARG A 394 2.08 11.79 15.11
N ASN A 395 3.16 11.09 14.75
CA ASN A 395 4.01 11.45 13.64
C ASN A 395 3.23 11.62 12.32
N MET A 396 2.31 10.70 12.04
CA MET A 396 1.50 10.76 10.80
C MET A 396 0.45 11.87 10.86
N TYR A 397 -0.20 12.05 12.00
CA TYR A 397 -1.18 13.11 12.19
C TYR A 397 -0.52 14.50 12.08
N GLU A 398 0.66 14.70 12.66
CA GLU A 398 1.46 15.92 12.54
C GLU A 398 1.78 16.27 11.08
N LEU A 399 2.18 15.29 10.27
CA LEU A 399 2.40 15.54 8.85
C LEU A 399 1.16 16.11 8.18
N ILE A 400 -0.01 15.51 8.46
CA ILE A 400 -1.28 15.91 7.85
C ILE A 400 -1.69 17.32 8.33
N VAL A 401 -1.56 17.59 9.63
CA VAL A 401 -1.88 18.90 10.21
C VAL A 401 -0.97 19.99 9.64
N LEU A 402 0.35 19.78 9.66
CA LEU A 402 1.31 20.77 9.13
C LEU A 402 1.07 21.06 7.63
N ARG A 403 0.76 20.02 6.85
CA ARG A 403 0.45 20.17 5.42
C ARG A 403 -0.85 20.94 5.21
N PHE A 404 -1.86 20.70 6.04
CA PHE A 404 -3.13 21.42 5.98
C PHE A 404 -2.96 22.91 6.37
N ILE A 405 -2.13 23.23 7.35
CA ILE A 405 -1.83 24.62 7.70
C ILE A 405 -1.02 25.28 6.58
N ALA A 406 -0.03 24.56 6.03
CA ALA A 406 0.91 25.10 5.05
C ALA A 406 0.24 25.64 3.78
N VAL A 407 -0.88 25.05 3.33
CA VAL A 407 -1.56 25.51 2.11
C VAL A 407 -2.17 26.92 2.23
N PHE A 408 -2.33 27.44 3.45
CA PHE A 408 -2.83 28.78 3.75
C PHE A 408 -1.71 29.77 4.05
N TYR A 409 -0.45 29.34 4.07
CA TYR A 409 0.70 30.19 4.29
C TYR A 409 1.16 30.85 2.99
N PRO A 410 1.85 32.02 3.06
CA PRO A 410 2.42 32.65 1.88
C PRO A 410 3.55 31.78 1.28
N ASP A 411 3.91 32.12 0.06
CA ASP A 411 5.01 31.47 -0.68
C ASP A 411 6.34 31.63 0.05
N TYR A 412 7.22 30.64 -0.11
CA TYR A 412 8.62 30.75 0.26
C TYR A 412 9.35 31.53 -0.84
N LEU A 413 9.88 32.72 -0.49
CA LEU A 413 10.59 33.61 -1.42
C LEU A 413 12.07 33.65 -1.09
N TYR A 414 12.90 33.49 -2.08
CA TYR A 414 14.34 33.61 -1.96
C TYR A 414 14.96 34.16 -3.23
N LYS A 415 16.12 34.81 -3.07
CA LYS A 415 16.93 35.33 -4.16
C LYS A 415 18.16 34.44 -4.33
N ILE A 416 18.44 34.04 -5.56
CA ILE A 416 19.69 33.41 -5.94
C ILE A 416 20.55 34.46 -6.63
N THR A 417 21.76 34.68 -6.13
CA THR A 417 22.76 35.54 -6.75
C THR A 417 23.87 34.66 -7.30
N GLN A 418 24.12 34.74 -8.58
CA GLN A 418 25.25 34.10 -9.25
C GLN A 418 26.28 35.18 -9.65
N VAL A 419 27.50 35.04 -9.18
CA VAL A 419 28.61 35.91 -9.50
C VAL A 419 29.64 35.14 -10.31
N VAL A 420 30.02 35.65 -11.46
CA VAL A 420 31.11 35.10 -12.28
C VAL A 420 32.32 35.97 -12.14
N ILE A 421 33.42 35.41 -11.67
CA ILE A 421 34.69 36.05 -11.47
C ILE A 421 35.69 35.49 -12.49
N GLU A 422 36.37 36.34 -13.20
CA GLU A 422 37.44 35.95 -14.11
C GLU A 422 38.79 36.23 -13.45
N VAL A 423 39.63 35.21 -13.38
CA VAL A 423 40.98 35.24 -12.79
C VAL A 423 41.94 34.60 -13.80
N GLU A 424 42.89 35.36 -14.36
CA GLU A 424 43.86 34.85 -15.35
C GLU A 424 43.20 34.07 -16.51
N LYS A 425 42.07 34.57 -17.02
CA LYS A 425 41.21 33.96 -18.05
C LYS A 425 40.45 32.70 -17.62
N GLU A 426 40.59 32.25 -16.38
CA GLU A 426 39.76 31.20 -15.80
C GLU A 426 38.49 31.78 -15.18
N THR A 427 37.42 31.03 -15.21
CA THR A 427 36.13 31.51 -14.67
C THR A 427 35.69 30.72 -13.44
N LEU A 428 35.36 31.45 -12.38
CA LEU A 428 34.84 30.95 -11.12
C LEU A 428 33.38 31.38 -10.96
N LEU A 429 32.51 30.44 -10.62
CA LEU A 429 31.11 30.66 -10.30
C LEU A 429 30.92 30.65 -8.79
N VAL A 430 30.40 31.73 -8.28
CA VAL A 430 29.97 31.83 -6.87
C VAL A 430 28.47 31.91 -6.84
N GLU A 431 27.81 31.07 -6.01
CA GLU A 431 26.37 31.07 -5.82
C GLU A 431 26.04 31.40 -4.37
N GLY A 432 25.14 32.35 -4.18
CA GLY A 432 24.58 32.70 -2.88
C GLY A 432 23.06 32.65 -2.90
N LYS A 433 22.51 32.41 -1.72
CA LYS A 433 21.06 32.34 -1.53
C LYS A 433 20.66 33.18 -0.34
N GLU A 434 19.78 34.16 -0.58
CA GLU A 434 19.19 35.03 0.42
C GLU A 434 17.70 34.70 0.59
N ILE A 435 17.26 34.43 1.81
CA ILE A 435 15.86 34.15 2.09
C ILE A 435 15.14 35.47 2.30
N LEU A 436 14.20 35.82 1.40
CA LEU A 436 13.40 37.01 1.47
C LEU A 436 12.16 36.83 2.36
N GLN A 437 11.54 35.64 2.30
CA GLN A 437 10.36 35.29 3.09
C GLN A 437 10.29 33.80 3.34
N TRP A 438 10.25 33.38 4.58
CA TRP A 438 10.14 31.98 4.95
C TRP A 438 8.81 31.33 4.55
N GLY A 439 7.72 32.10 4.54
CA GLY A 439 6.40 31.61 4.17
C GLY A 439 6.06 30.26 4.82
N TRP A 440 5.53 29.34 4.05
CA TRP A 440 5.13 28.01 4.54
C TRP A 440 6.32 27.13 5.02
N MET A 441 7.55 27.44 4.59
CA MET A 441 8.74 26.72 5.06
C MET A 441 9.00 26.91 6.56
N SER A 442 8.49 28.01 7.16
CA SER A 442 8.60 28.25 8.60
C SER A 442 7.90 27.21 9.48
N LEU A 443 6.98 26.42 8.90
CA LEU A 443 6.27 25.34 9.59
C LEU A 443 7.11 24.05 9.72
N TYR A 444 8.20 23.97 9.01
CA TYR A 444 9.06 22.79 8.99
C TYR A 444 10.42 23.12 9.62
N PRO A 445 11.02 22.19 10.38
CA PRO A 445 12.32 22.46 10.97
C PRO A 445 13.32 22.79 9.86
N PRO A 446 14.16 23.80 10.07
CA PRO A 446 15.16 24.16 9.08
C PRO A 446 16.07 22.94 8.81
N LYS A 447 16.22 22.59 7.54
CA LYS A 447 17.31 21.73 7.14
C LYS A 447 18.60 22.51 7.40
N LYS A 448 19.61 21.87 8.00
CA LYS A 448 20.96 22.41 8.00
C LYS A 448 21.39 22.56 6.53
N GLN A 449 21.17 23.73 5.98
CA GLN A 449 21.73 24.14 4.72
C GLN A 449 22.74 25.22 5.08
N GLU A 450 24.00 24.98 4.77
CA GLU A 450 25.03 26.01 4.75
C GLU A 450 24.77 26.85 3.48
N ASP A 451 23.73 27.68 3.54
CA ASP A 451 23.47 28.65 2.48
C ASP A 451 24.58 29.71 2.59
N GLN A 452 25.45 29.79 1.58
CA GLN A 452 26.50 30.81 1.50
C GLN A 452 25.85 32.17 1.31
N MET A 453 26.02 33.06 2.28
CA MET A 453 25.67 34.48 2.12
C MET A 453 26.80 35.15 1.33
N LEU A 454 26.45 35.88 0.28
CA LEU A 454 27.41 36.65 -0.49
C LEU A 454 27.49 38.06 0.06
N PRO A 455 28.71 38.63 0.21
CA PRO A 455 28.88 40.05 0.45
C PRO A 455 28.35 40.84 -0.76
N ALA A 456 28.08 42.14 -0.56
CA ALA A 456 27.70 43.03 -1.63
C ALA A 456 28.88 43.25 -2.58
N VAL A 457 28.86 42.57 -3.73
CA VAL A 457 29.83 42.75 -4.82
C VAL A 457 29.16 43.39 -6.03
N LYS A 458 29.94 44.19 -6.78
CA LYS A 458 29.46 44.86 -8.01
C LYS A 458 30.26 44.36 -9.21
N LYS A 459 29.65 44.44 -10.38
CA LYS A 459 30.36 44.18 -11.63
C LYS A 459 31.53 45.14 -11.78
N GLY A 460 32.72 44.61 -12.08
CA GLY A 460 33.96 45.37 -12.17
C GLY A 460 34.80 45.31 -10.90
N ASP A 461 34.26 44.89 -9.76
CA ASP A 461 35.01 44.78 -8.50
C ASP A 461 36.20 43.81 -8.68
N ARG A 462 37.31 44.18 -8.06
CA ARG A 462 38.51 43.32 -7.98
C ARG A 462 38.46 42.52 -6.68
N VAL A 463 38.66 41.22 -6.79
CA VAL A 463 38.64 40.29 -5.67
C VAL A 463 39.88 39.36 -5.75
N LYS A 464 40.52 39.11 -4.62
CA LYS A 464 41.70 38.28 -4.58
C LYS A 464 41.39 36.87 -4.17
N VAL A 465 41.85 35.89 -4.93
CA VAL A 465 41.84 34.48 -4.54
C VAL A 465 42.94 34.27 -3.51
N PHE A 466 42.57 33.98 -2.27
CA PHE A 466 43.56 33.72 -1.20
C PHE A 466 44.18 32.35 -1.33
N GLU A 467 43.36 31.34 -1.61
CA GLU A 467 43.75 29.96 -1.72
C GLU A 467 43.01 29.30 -2.87
N SER A 468 43.64 28.36 -3.53
CA SER A 468 42.97 27.47 -4.48
C SER A 468 42.95 26.05 -3.92
N LYS A 469 41.86 25.35 -4.10
CA LYS A 469 41.67 23.97 -3.62
C LYS A 469 41.29 23.07 -4.78
N VAL A 470 42.00 21.95 -4.93
CA VAL A 470 41.65 20.89 -5.88
C VAL A 470 41.00 19.75 -5.11
N GLU A 471 39.75 19.40 -5.49
CA GLU A 471 39.03 18.26 -4.91
C GLU A 471 38.90 17.15 -5.94
N LYS A 472 39.46 15.97 -5.63
CA LYS A 472 39.18 14.76 -6.38
C LYS A 472 37.80 14.23 -5.99
N LYS A 473 36.98 13.98 -6.98
CA LYS A 473 35.62 13.39 -6.82
C LYS A 473 35.46 12.20 -7.74
N GLN A 474 34.41 11.45 -7.51
CA GLN A 474 34.08 10.28 -8.30
C GLN A 474 32.59 10.26 -8.60
N THR A 475 32.23 9.91 -9.83
CA THR A 475 30.83 9.71 -10.18
C THR A 475 30.23 8.61 -9.31
N GLN A 476 28.96 8.74 -8.97
CA GLN A 476 28.28 7.83 -8.06
C GLN A 476 27.21 7.04 -8.81
N PRO A 477 27.01 5.75 -8.52
CA PRO A 477 25.94 4.97 -9.09
C PRO A 477 24.56 5.53 -8.67
N PRO A 478 23.50 5.26 -9.41
CA PRO A 478 22.17 5.63 -8.99
C PRO A 478 21.83 4.95 -7.66
N LYS A 479 21.18 5.68 -6.74
CA LYS A 479 20.81 5.13 -5.43
C LYS A 479 19.76 4.01 -5.57
N PRO A 480 19.85 2.95 -4.74
CA PRO A 480 18.80 1.94 -4.66
C PRO A 480 17.43 2.57 -4.37
N TYR A 481 16.37 1.92 -4.84
CA TYR A 481 15.02 2.40 -4.53
C TYR A 481 14.74 2.28 -3.03
N THR A 482 14.19 3.35 -2.47
CA THR A 482 13.43 3.33 -1.21
C THR A 482 11.95 3.12 -1.54
N GLU A 483 11.10 2.84 -0.56
CA GLU A 483 9.65 2.80 -0.84
C GLU A 483 9.13 4.14 -1.38
N ALA A 484 9.62 5.26 -0.87
CA ALA A 484 9.24 6.58 -1.37
C ALA A 484 9.60 6.78 -2.85
N THR A 485 10.80 6.39 -3.25
CA THR A 485 11.24 6.55 -4.65
C THR A 485 10.63 5.51 -5.58
N LEU A 486 10.35 4.29 -5.09
CA LEU A 486 9.64 3.26 -5.84
C LEU A 486 8.17 3.66 -6.07
N LEU A 487 7.47 4.16 -5.05
CA LEU A 487 6.11 4.69 -5.21
C LEU A 487 6.06 5.81 -6.25
N SER A 488 7.07 6.70 -6.25
CA SER A 488 7.19 7.74 -7.28
C SER A 488 7.44 7.16 -8.68
N ALA A 489 8.24 6.09 -8.78
CA ALA A 489 8.48 5.40 -10.04
C ALA A 489 7.24 4.67 -10.56
N MET A 490 6.46 4.05 -9.66
CA MET A 490 5.18 3.41 -10.00
C MET A 490 4.14 4.45 -10.44
N GLU A 491 4.03 5.58 -9.75
CA GLU A 491 3.12 6.67 -10.08
C GLU A 491 3.42 7.29 -11.44
N ASN A 492 4.70 7.54 -11.70
CA ASN A 492 5.18 8.15 -12.94
C ASN A 492 5.77 7.11 -13.91
N ALA A 493 5.17 5.93 -13.98
CA ALA A 493 5.68 4.83 -14.79
C ALA A 493 5.67 5.13 -16.30
N GLY A 494 4.86 6.07 -16.75
CA GLY A 494 4.86 6.58 -18.13
C GLY A 494 6.22 7.08 -18.62
N ARG A 495 7.10 7.57 -17.73
CA ARG A 495 8.45 8.01 -18.12
C ARG A 495 9.38 6.87 -18.59
N PHE A 496 8.99 5.62 -18.35
CA PHE A 496 9.69 4.43 -18.83
C PHE A 496 9.07 3.86 -20.11
N VAL A 497 8.13 4.57 -20.73
CA VAL A 497 7.41 4.20 -21.94
C VAL A 497 7.86 5.14 -23.06
N GLU A 498 8.19 4.56 -24.23
CA GLU A 498 8.66 5.33 -25.39
C GLU A 498 7.51 5.93 -26.19
N ASP A 499 6.38 5.24 -26.24
CA ASP A 499 5.17 5.70 -26.93
C ASP A 499 4.51 6.87 -26.21
N GLU A 500 4.45 8.05 -26.85
CA GLU A 500 3.96 9.29 -26.25
C GLU A 500 2.45 9.21 -25.89
N GLU A 501 1.64 8.48 -26.63
CA GLU A 501 0.22 8.34 -26.33
C GLU A 501 0.02 7.48 -25.07
N LEU A 502 0.76 6.37 -24.97
CA LEU A 502 0.73 5.53 -23.77
C LEU A 502 1.35 6.23 -22.57
N LYS A 503 2.37 7.05 -22.77
CA LYS A 503 2.99 7.87 -21.75
C LYS A 503 1.98 8.85 -21.15
N GLU A 504 1.18 9.51 -21.97
CA GLU A 504 0.14 10.42 -21.51
C GLU A 504 -0.94 9.68 -20.72
N GLN A 505 -1.42 8.53 -21.22
CA GLN A 505 -2.38 7.68 -20.50
C GLN A 505 -1.86 7.19 -19.13
N MET A 506 -0.57 6.94 -19.04
CA MET A 506 0.05 6.50 -17.79
C MET A 506 0.36 7.64 -16.82
N LYS A 507 0.29 8.90 -17.23
CA LYS A 507 0.37 10.04 -16.29
C LYS A 507 -0.77 10.01 -15.26
N GLU A 508 -1.94 9.57 -15.66
CA GLU A 508 -3.10 9.51 -14.76
C GLU A 508 -3.13 8.24 -13.89
N ASN A 509 -2.66 7.10 -14.40
CA ASN A 509 -2.87 5.80 -13.76
C ASN A 509 -1.62 5.18 -13.14
N GLY A 510 -0.45 5.29 -13.79
CA GLY A 510 0.79 4.67 -13.35
C GLY A 510 0.72 3.13 -13.27
N LEU A 511 1.61 2.52 -12.47
CA LEU A 511 1.58 1.12 -12.08
C LEU A 511 0.80 0.93 -10.78
N GLY A 512 -0.44 0.44 -10.91
CA GLY A 512 -1.36 0.28 -9.78
C GLY A 512 -1.94 1.60 -9.27
N THR A 513 -3.06 1.50 -8.56
CA THR A 513 -3.69 2.65 -7.92
C THR A 513 -3.00 2.98 -6.58
N PRO A 514 -3.16 4.19 -6.01
CA PRO A 514 -2.64 4.52 -4.70
C PRO A 514 -3.00 3.50 -3.63
N ALA A 515 -4.22 2.97 -3.66
CA ALA A 515 -4.70 1.96 -2.72
C ALA A 515 -4.00 0.59 -2.85
N THR A 516 -3.46 0.25 -4.02
CA THR A 516 -2.89 -1.08 -4.33
C THR A 516 -1.37 -1.12 -4.36
N ARG A 517 -0.68 0.02 -4.55
CA ARG A 517 0.80 0.08 -4.66
C ARG A 517 1.50 -0.52 -3.44
N ALA A 518 1.07 -0.14 -2.23
CA ALA A 518 1.64 -0.69 -0.99
C ALA A 518 1.48 -2.22 -0.91
N ALA A 519 0.30 -2.73 -1.23
CA ALA A 519 0.04 -4.17 -1.25
C ALA A 519 0.88 -4.90 -2.29
N THR A 520 1.15 -4.29 -3.45
CA THR A 520 2.05 -4.83 -4.49
C THR A 520 3.47 -4.98 -3.96
N ILE A 521 4.03 -3.95 -3.30
CA ILE A 521 5.37 -4.00 -2.70
C ILE A 521 5.44 -5.11 -1.64
N GLU A 522 4.46 -5.16 -0.73
CA GLU A 522 4.40 -6.21 0.30
C GLU A 522 4.29 -7.60 -0.32
N ARG A 523 3.50 -7.76 -1.39
CA ARG A 523 3.38 -9.03 -2.09
C ARG A 523 4.69 -9.49 -2.69
N LEU A 524 5.44 -8.60 -3.34
CA LEU A 524 6.76 -8.92 -3.89
C LEU A 524 7.75 -9.38 -2.81
N ILE A 525 7.68 -8.78 -1.61
CA ILE A 525 8.49 -9.21 -0.46
C ILE A 525 8.03 -10.58 0.08
N GLN A 526 6.72 -10.77 0.22
CA GLN A 526 6.15 -12.04 0.73
C GLN A 526 6.48 -13.23 -0.16
N VAL A 527 6.44 -13.06 -1.48
CA VAL A 527 6.81 -14.14 -2.43
C VAL A 527 8.32 -14.31 -2.58
N GLY A 528 9.10 -13.44 -1.94
CA GLY A 528 10.55 -13.51 -1.87
C GLY A 528 11.27 -12.98 -3.09
N TYR A 529 10.69 -12.06 -3.83
CA TYR A 529 11.33 -11.35 -4.96
C TYR A 529 12.09 -10.10 -4.54
N LEU A 530 11.68 -9.49 -3.43
CA LEU A 530 12.31 -8.32 -2.85
C LEU A 530 12.68 -8.54 -1.39
N GLU A 531 13.70 -7.82 -0.95
CA GLU A 531 14.06 -7.70 0.47
C GLU A 531 14.26 -6.22 0.85
N ARG A 532 13.96 -5.90 2.13
CA ARG A 532 14.26 -4.58 2.72
C ARG A 532 15.57 -4.64 3.46
N LYS A 533 16.49 -3.70 3.14
CA LYS A 533 17.72 -3.45 3.91
C LYS A 533 17.71 -1.99 4.36
N GLY A 534 17.40 -1.74 5.61
CA GLY A 534 17.16 -0.39 6.13
C GLY A 534 15.95 0.27 5.44
N LYS A 535 16.14 1.42 4.80
CA LYS A 535 15.11 2.11 4.02
C LYS A 535 15.05 1.66 2.56
N SER A 536 16.05 0.92 2.08
CA SER A 536 16.20 0.55 0.67
C SER A 536 15.59 -0.82 0.36
N LEU A 537 15.15 -0.98 -0.88
CA LEU A 537 14.59 -2.20 -1.45
C LEU A 537 15.56 -2.77 -2.47
N PHE A 538 15.82 -4.07 -2.38
CA PHE A 538 16.70 -4.80 -3.29
C PHE A 538 15.96 -5.99 -3.88
N PRO A 539 16.16 -6.28 -5.18
CA PRO A 539 15.70 -7.53 -5.74
C PRO A 539 16.54 -8.68 -5.16
N THR A 540 15.88 -9.80 -4.92
CA THR A 540 16.57 -11.05 -4.57
C THR A 540 17.01 -11.77 -5.84
N GLU A 541 17.89 -12.75 -5.72
CA GLU A 541 18.24 -13.64 -6.83
C GLU A 541 17.01 -14.22 -7.53
N LYS A 542 16.03 -14.71 -6.74
CA LYS A 542 14.75 -15.20 -7.27
C LYS A 542 13.99 -14.13 -8.06
N GLY A 543 14.03 -12.87 -7.61
CA GLY A 543 13.39 -11.75 -8.32
C GLY A 543 14.09 -11.42 -9.62
N ILE A 544 15.42 -11.43 -9.66
CA ILE A 544 16.22 -11.20 -10.87
C ILE A 544 15.94 -12.30 -11.88
N GLN A 545 16.05 -13.56 -11.47
CA GLN A 545 15.78 -14.74 -12.29
C GLN A 545 14.36 -14.72 -12.89
N LEU A 546 13.35 -14.27 -12.14
CA LEU A 546 12.00 -14.14 -12.68
C LEU A 546 11.95 -13.15 -13.85
N ILE A 547 12.61 -11.99 -13.70
CA ILE A 547 12.61 -10.96 -14.77
C ILE A 547 13.38 -11.41 -16.01
N GLU A 548 14.34 -12.31 -15.87
CA GLU A 548 15.07 -12.89 -16.99
C GLU A 548 14.22 -13.85 -17.83
N ILE A 549 13.30 -14.58 -17.18
CA ILE A 549 12.51 -15.63 -17.86
C ILE A 549 11.14 -15.16 -18.37
N VAL A 550 10.59 -14.07 -17.83
CA VAL A 550 9.28 -13.57 -18.29
C VAL A 550 9.42 -12.78 -19.59
N PRO A 551 8.40 -12.85 -20.51
CA PRO A 551 8.45 -12.12 -21.76
C PRO A 551 8.49 -10.60 -21.56
N PRO A 552 9.07 -9.85 -22.52
CA PRO A 552 9.24 -8.39 -22.41
C PRO A 552 7.95 -7.65 -22.08
N GLU A 553 6.83 -8.04 -22.69
CA GLU A 553 5.54 -7.40 -22.52
C GLU A 553 5.04 -7.50 -21.06
N LEU A 554 5.31 -8.61 -20.38
CA LEU A 554 4.84 -8.82 -19.00
C LEU A 554 5.65 -7.99 -18.00
N LYS A 555 6.87 -7.60 -18.34
CA LYS A 555 7.74 -6.76 -17.48
C LYS A 555 7.73 -5.28 -17.85
N SER A 556 7.11 -4.92 -18.98
CA SER A 556 6.98 -3.53 -19.42
C SER A 556 5.76 -2.83 -18.79
N PRO A 557 5.90 -1.56 -18.34
CA PRO A 557 4.77 -0.71 -17.99
C PRO A 557 3.77 -0.46 -19.13
N GLU A 558 4.22 -0.53 -20.39
CA GLU A 558 3.40 -0.25 -21.58
C GLU A 558 2.13 -1.10 -21.65
N MET A 559 2.23 -2.38 -21.28
CA MET A 559 1.06 -3.24 -21.24
C MET A 559 -0.02 -2.68 -20.31
N THR A 560 0.38 -2.17 -19.12
CA THR A 560 -0.57 -1.54 -18.21
C THR A 560 -1.21 -0.32 -18.85
N GLY A 561 -0.43 0.50 -19.58
CA GLY A 561 -0.96 1.65 -20.33
C GLY A 561 -1.98 1.24 -21.40
N LYS A 562 -1.66 0.23 -22.21
CA LYS A 562 -2.56 -0.32 -23.24
C LYS A 562 -3.87 -0.83 -22.64
N TRP A 563 -3.80 -1.50 -21.51
CA TRP A 563 -5.01 -1.99 -20.83
C TRP A 563 -5.86 -0.85 -20.26
N GLU A 564 -5.26 0.12 -19.58
CA GLU A 564 -6.02 1.25 -19.02
C GLU A 564 -6.67 2.09 -20.12
N LYS A 565 -5.99 2.28 -21.29
CA LYS A 565 -6.58 2.91 -22.48
C LYS A 565 -7.81 2.14 -22.97
N ALA A 566 -7.70 0.82 -23.13
CA ALA A 566 -8.80 -0.02 -23.59
C ALA A 566 -9.96 -0.03 -22.57
N LEU A 567 -9.67 -0.14 -21.27
CA LEU A 567 -10.67 -0.11 -20.20
C LEU A 567 -11.38 1.24 -20.12
N PHE A 568 -10.66 2.35 -20.34
CA PHE A 568 -11.25 3.68 -20.45
C PHE A 568 -12.19 3.76 -21.66
N SER A 569 -11.77 3.22 -22.80
CA SER A 569 -12.62 3.17 -24.02
C SER A 569 -13.89 2.34 -23.82
N ILE A 570 -13.83 1.23 -23.04
CA ILE A 570 -15.02 0.47 -22.63
C ILE A 570 -15.95 1.33 -21.78
N ALA A 571 -15.40 2.00 -20.77
CA ALA A 571 -16.19 2.86 -19.87
C ALA A 571 -16.86 4.04 -20.62
N LYS A 572 -16.30 4.48 -21.73
CA LYS A 572 -16.87 5.51 -22.63
C LYS A 572 -17.77 4.96 -23.74
N GLY A 573 -17.90 3.63 -23.86
CA GLY A 573 -18.70 3.00 -24.91
C GLY A 573 -18.05 2.98 -26.30
N SER A 574 -16.79 3.40 -26.45
CA SER A 574 -16.06 3.42 -27.73
C SER A 574 -15.38 2.09 -28.06
N MET A 575 -15.34 1.13 -27.12
CA MET A 575 -14.82 -0.22 -27.32
C MET A 575 -15.77 -1.26 -26.70
N HIS A 576 -16.06 -2.33 -27.43
CA HIS A 576 -16.84 -3.44 -26.90
C HIS A 576 -15.99 -4.31 -25.95
N PRO A 577 -16.53 -4.76 -24.80
CA PRO A 577 -15.82 -5.61 -23.83
C PRO A 577 -15.20 -6.87 -24.44
N ASP A 578 -15.90 -7.55 -25.36
CA ASP A 578 -15.43 -8.80 -25.98
C ASP A 578 -14.16 -8.60 -26.82
N ARG A 579 -13.99 -7.44 -27.46
CA ARG A 579 -12.77 -7.12 -28.21
C ARG A 579 -11.55 -7.08 -27.29
N PHE A 580 -11.70 -6.45 -26.12
CA PHE A 580 -10.66 -6.40 -25.10
C PHE A 580 -10.38 -7.81 -24.56
N MET A 581 -11.41 -8.53 -24.11
CA MET A 581 -11.26 -9.86 -23.55
C MET A 581 -10.68 -10.86 -24.57
N GLY A 582 -11.05 -10.76 -25.84
CA GLY A 582 -10.43 -11.56 -26.91
C GLY A 582 -8.93 -11.30 -27.06
N SER A 583 -8.48 -10.05 -26.87
CA SER A 583 -7.04 -9.73 -26.85
C SER A 583 -6.33 -10.32 -25.62
N ILE A 584 -6.99 -10.31 -24.47
CA ILE A 584 -6.49 -10.91 -23.21
C ILE A 584 -6.34 -12.42 -23.36
N ILE A 585 -7.32 -13.10 -23.95
CA ILE A 585 -7.27 -14.55 -24.19
C ILE A 585 -6.06 -14.92 -25.05
N ARG A 586 -5.86 -14.22 -26.18
CA ARG A 586 -4.67 -14.44 -27.04
C ARG A 586 -3.36 -14.19 -26.28
N TYR A 587 -3.34 -13.16 -25.44
CA TYR A 587 -2.18 -12.85 -24.62
C TYR A 587 -1.91 -13.92 -23.57
N VAL A 588 -2.93 -14.48 -22.95
CA VAL A 588 -2.81 -15.60 -22.01
C VAL A 588 -2.25 -16.84 -22.69
N GLN A 589 -2.74 -17.16 -23.90
CA GLN A 589 -2.19 -18.26 -24.71
C GLN A 589 -0.71 -18.06 -25.01
N TYR A 590 -0.32 -16.85 -25.41
CA TYR A 590 1.08 -16.48 -25.64
C TYR A 590 1.93 -16.65 -24.36
N ILE A 591 1.48 -16.14 -23.21
CA ILE A 591 2.21 -16.28 -21.93
C ILE A 591 2.42 -17.75 -21.56
N VAL A 592 1.40 -18.60 -21.77
CA VAL A 592 1.50 -20.03 -21.49
C VAL A 592 2.53 -20.71 -22.39
N GLU A 593 2.54 -20.39 -23.69
CA GLU A 593 3.55 -20.91 -24.63
C GLU A 593 4.96 -20.41 -24.28
N GLU A 594 5.13 -19.13 -23.94
CA GLU A 594 6.42 -18.62 -23.44
C GLU A 594 6.86 -19.32 -22.15
N GLY A 595 5.90 -19.59 -21.24
CA GLY A 595 6.17 -20.32 -20.00
C GLY A 595 6.61 -21.78 -20.21
N LYS A 596 6.35 -22.39 -21.38
CA LYS A 596 6.86 -23.72 -21.74
C LYS A 596 8.33 -23.70 -22.16
N LYS A 597 8.82 -22.56 -22.65
CA LYS A 597 10.21 -22.41 -23.08
C LYS A 597 11.14 -22.40 -21.87
N GLN A 598 12.23 -23.12 -21.93
CA GLN A 598 13.22 -23.10 -20.86
C GLN A 598 14.35 -22.14 -21.22
N ASN A 599 14.68 -21.26 -20.29
CA ASN A 599 15.99 -20.62 -20.30
C ASN A 599 16.97 -21.53 -19.53
N PRO A 600 17.89 -22.24 -20.22
CA PRO A 600 18.79 -23.21 -19.58
C PRO A 600 19.79 -22.55 -18.62
N MET A 601 19.98 -21.24 -18.73
CA MET A 601 20.89 -20.47 -17.88
C MET A 601 20.28 -20.10 -16.53
N VAL A 602 18.94 -20.23 -16.38
CA VAL A 602 18.23 -19.85 -15.15
C VAL A 602 17.82 -21.08 -14.36
N VAL A 603 18.43 -21.26 -13.21
CA VAL A 603 18.12 -22.34 -12.26
C VAL A 603 17.68 -21.72 -10.95
N PHE A 604 16.39 -21.86 -10.62
CA PHE A 604 15.90 -21.46 -9.30
C PHE A 604 16.42 -22.45 -8.26
N THR A 605 17.32 -22.00 -7.41
CA THR A 605 17.74 -22.78 -6.26
C THR A 605 16.54 -23.02 -5.35
N PRO A 606 16.19 -24.28 -5.03
CA PRO A 606 15.16 -24.55 -4.02
C PRO A 606 15.57 -23.81 -2.76
N ARG A 607 14.70 -22.93 -2.28
CA ARG A 607 14.95 -22.16 -1.05
C ARG A 607 15.32 -23.18 0.03
N LYS A 608 16.61 -23.32 0.37
CA LYS A 608 16.99 -23.80 1.71
C LYS A 608 16.14 -22.94 2.62
N GLN A 609 15.24 -23.54 3.40
CA GLN A 609 14.39 -22.80 4.33
C GLN A 609 15.31 -21.91 5.17
N GLY A 610 15.64 -20.77 4.61
CA GLY A 610 16.51 -19.77 5.19
C GLY A 610 15.80 -19.26 6.41
N THR A 611 16.44 -19.42 7.53
CA THR A 611 16.14 -18.77 8.80
C THR A 611 15.81 -17.30 8.54
N GLY A 612 14.55 -17.01 8.21
CA GLY A 612 14.02 -15.64 8.24
C GLY A 612 14.27 -15.10 9.63
N LYS A 613 15.05 -14.03 9.74
CA LYS A 613 15.20 -13.26 10.98
C LYS A 613 13.79 -12.96 11.47
N LYS A 614 13.42 -13.68 12.51
CA LYS A 614 12.19 -13.51 13.27
C LYS A 614 12.11 -12.05 13.73
N THR A 615 11.09 -11.32 13.28
CA THR A 615 10.43 -10.38 14.18
C THR A 615 10.31 -11.07 15.53
N LYS A 616 10.74 -10.39 16.59
CA LYS A 616 10.66 -10.86 17.98
C LYS A 616 9.20 -11.13 18.34
N ASN A 617 8.67 -12.25 17.93
CA ASN A 617 7.57 -12.92 18.57
C ASN A 617 8.15 -14.23 19.11
N LYS A 618 8.17 -14.29 20.42
CA LYS A 618 8.49 -15.40 21.33
C LYS A 618 9.09 -16.63 20.63
N SER A 619 10.33 -16.92 20.99
CA SER A 619 11.12 -18.10 20.69
C SER A 619 10.28 -19.37 20.48
N LYS A 620 10.18 -19.88 19.23
CA LYS A 620 9.92 -21.30 19.04
C LYS A 620 11.21 -22.03 19.37
N LYS A 621 11.28 -22.62 20.57
CA LYS A 621 12.23 -23.67 20.89
C LYS A 621 12.18 -24.69 19.77
N ILE A 622 13.34 -25.09 19.26
CA ILE A 622 13.50 -26.33 18.49
C ILE A 622 13.01 -27.41 19.43
N THR A 623 11.83 -27.96 19.17
CA THR A 623 11.27 -29.03 19.98
C THR A 623 12.13 -30.27 19.76
N LYS A 624 12.97 -30.60 20.74
CA LYS A 624 13.56 -31.92 20.87
C LYS A 624 12.42 -32.93 20.80
N GLY A 625 12.54 -33.97 20.00
CA GLY A 625 11.53 -35.01 19.95
C GLY A 625 11.23 -35.53 21.37
N LEU A 626 9.96 -35.70 21.70
CA LEU A 626 9.51 -36.03 23.06
C LEU A 626 9.70 -37.51 23.44
N GLY A 627 9.80 -38.37 22.45
CA GLY A 627 9.93 -39.83 22.59
C GLY A 627 9.46 -40.56 21.34
N ASN A 628 9.64 -41.86 21.30
CA ASN A 628 9.18 -42.71 20.20
C ASN A 628 7.64 -42.77 20.17
N CYS A 629 7.07 -42.85 19.01
CA CYS A 629 5.63 -42.96 18.84
C CYS A 629 5.13 -44.35 19.36
N PRO A 630 4.20 -44.40 20.31
CA PRO A 630 3.70 -45.64 20.85
C PRO A 630 2.83 -46.40 19.82
N LEU A 631 2.26 -45.70 18.83
CA LEU A 631 1.36 -46.27 17.83
C LEU A 631 2.13 -46.96 16.67
N CYS A 632 3.01 -46.23 15.97
CA CYS A 632 3.74 -46.78 14.82
C CYS A 632 5.15 -47.27 15.15
N LYS A 633 5.67 -47.04 16.36
CA LYS A 633 7.01 -47.43 16.86
C LYS A 633 8.21 -46.91 16.03
N GLN A 634 7.96 -46.32 14.85
CA GLN A 634 8.99 -45.85 13.92
C GLN A 634 9.16 -44.32 13.95
N GLY A 635 8.12 -43.56 14.33
CA GLY A 635 8.13 -42.10 14.35
C GLY A 635 8.50 -41.54 15.72
N ILE A 636 8.83 -40.23 15.74
CA ILE A 636 9.09 -39.44 16.95
C ILE A 636 7.90 -38.57 17.21
N VAL A 637 7.49 -38.42 18.47
CA VAL A 637 6.39 -37.50 18.86
C VAL A 637 6.93 -36.09 19.02
N PHE A 638 6.28 -35.14 18.35
CA PHE A 638 6.55 -33.71 18.42
C PHE A 638 5.36 -32.95 19.01
N GLU A 639 5.64 -31.75 19.45
CA GLU A 639 4.66 -30.82 20.04
C GLU A 639 4.41 -29.62 19.13
N ASN A 640 3.15 -29.23 18.97
CA ASN A 640 2.75 -27.93 18.43
C ASN A 640 1.91 -27.14 19.44
N SER A 641 1.37 -25.99 19.03
CA SER A 641 0.59 -25.14 19.93
C SER A 641 -0.69 -25.80 20.46
N LYS A 642 -1.23 -26.83 19.80
CA LYS A 642 -2.54 -27.43 20.10
C LYS A 642 -2.49 -28.91 20.46
N ALA A 643 -1.49 -29.63 19.97
CA ALA A 643 -1.45 -31.08 20.10
C ALA A 643 -0.01 -31.63 20.06
N PHE A 644 0.12 -32.89 20.46
CA PHE A 644 1.28 -33.74 20.24
C PHE A 644 0.98 -34.68 19.10
N TYR A 645 1.93 -34.95 18.17
CA TYR A 645 1.70 -35.72 16.97
C TYR A 645 2.94 -36.48 16.51
N CYS A 646 2.74 -37.58 15.80
CA CYS A 646 3.85 -38.39 15.29
C CYS A 646 4.48 -37.78 14.02
N SER A 647 5.80 -37.86 13.88
CA SER A 647 6.53 -37.46 12.67
C SER A 647 6.09 -38.18 11.40
N GLN A 648 5.60 -39.40 11.54
CA GLN A 648 5.15 -40.25 10.44
C GLN A 648 3.68 -40.06 10.06
N TRP A 649 3.07 -38.94 10.44
CA TRP A 649 1.67 -38.64 10.12
C TRP A 649 1.37 -38.62 8.61
N LYS A 650 2.36 -38.21 7.79
CA LYS A 650 2.23 -38.21 6.32
C LYS A 650 2.30 -39.61 5.73
N GLN A 651 2.91 -40.57 6.45
CA GLN A 651 2.99 -42.01 6.10
C GLN A 651 1.87 -42.84 6.73
N GLY A 652 0.83 -42.17 7.25
CA GLY A 652 -0.38 -42.84 7.74
C GLY A 652 -0.45 -43.08 9.25
N CYS A 653 0.50 -42.61 10.06
CA CYS A 653 0.38 -42.71 11.51
C CYS A 653 -0.62 -41.71 12.05
N SER A 654 -1.69 -42.18 12.70
CA SER A 654 -2.80 -41.38 13.20
C SER A 654 -2.59 -40.78 14.58
N LEU A 655 -1.43 -40.97 15.25
CA LEU A 655 -1.22 -40.48 16.61
C LEU A 655 -1.31 -38.97 16.66
N THR A 656 -2.38 -38.45 17.29
CA THR A 656 -2.57 -37.04 17.62
C THR A 656 -3.26 -36.93 18.97
N ILE A 657 -2.55 -36.39 19.96
CA ILE A 657 -3.05 -36.18 21.33
C ILE A 657 -3.25 -34.68 21.52
N TRP A 658 -4.48 -34.25 21.68
CA TRP A 658 -4.80 -32.88 21.88
C TRP A 658 -4.49 -32.41 23.31
N LYS A 659 -3.95 -31.22 23.51
CA LYS A 659 -3.59 -30.70 24.83
C LYS A 659 -4.80 -30.54 25.76
N ASN A 660 -5.97 -30.33 25.19
CA ASN A 660 -7.24 -30.19 25.89
C ASN A 660 -8.06 -31.49 25.98
N SER A 661 -7.48 -32.64 25.62
CA SER A 661 -8.22 -33.91 25.63
C SER A 661 -8.64 -34.39 27.02
N LEU A 662 -8.05 -33.84 28.08
CA LEU A 662 -8.37 -34.13 29.47
C LEU A 662 -9.04 -32.97 30.21
N ASP A 663 -9.47 -31.90 29.53
CA ASP A 663 -10.08 -30.73 30.18
C ASP A 663 -11.38 -31.09 30.92
N SER A 664 -12.15 -32.03 30.42
CA SER A 664 -13.35 -32.54 31.11
C SER A 664 -13.07 -33.23 32.43
N TYR A 665 -11.83 -33.65 32.65
CA TYR A 665 -11.36 -34.26 33.89
C TYR A 665 -10.59 -33.28 34.79
N GLY A 666 -10.65 -31.97 34.47
CA GLY A 666 -9.93 -30.94 35.21
C GLY A 666 -8.40 -30.94 35.02
N CYS A 667 -7.91 -31.62 33.99
CA CYS A 667 -6.48 -31.80 33.71
C CYS A 667 -6.13 -31.28 32.31
N SER A 668 -4.88 -30.80 32.13
CA SER A 668 -4.34 -30.47 30.81
C SER A 668 -3.17 -31.36 30.47
N VAL A 669 -3.06 -31.81 29.23
CA VAL A 669 -1.92 -32.62 28.77
C VAL A 669 -0.71 -31.72 28.56
N THR A 670 0.24 -31.78 29.50
CA THR A 670 1.51 -31.04 29.40
C THR A 670 2.60 -31.87 28.73
N THR A 671 3.67 -31.23 28.27
CA THR A 671 4.85 -31.87 27.72
C THR A 671 5.46 -32.88 28.69
N ALA A 672 5.50 -32.55 29.99
CA ALA A 672 6.05 -33.43 31.04
C ALA A 672 5.20 -34.69 31.24
N ILE A 673 3.86 -34.55 31.26
CA ILE A 673 2.93 -35.66 31.34
C ILE A 673 3.13 -36.62 30.16
N LEU A 674 3.20 -36.05 28.95
CA LEU A 674 3.35 -36.91 27.76
C LEU A 674 4.72 -37.58 27.69
N GLN A 675 5.81 -36.89 28.04
CA GLN A 675 7.14 -37.51 28.07
C GLN A 675 7.19 -38.69 29.04
N LYS A 676 6.54 -38.58 30.21
CA LYS A 676 6.43 -39.65 31.18
C LYS A 676 5.61 -40.82 30.62
N LEU A 677 4.48 -40.55 29.99
CA LEU A 677 3.64 -41.57 29.34
C LEU A 677 4.34 -42.28 28.16
N LEU A 678 5.16 -41.53 27.39
CA LEU A 678 5.91 -42.13 26.28
C LEU A 678 7.06 -43.03 26.78
N LYS A 679 7.60 -42.77 27.99
CA LYS A 679 8.65 -43.57 28.61
C LYS A 679 8.12 -44.76 29.41
N ASP A 680 7.13 -44.51 30.28
CA ASP A 680 6.67 -45.42 31.30
C ASP A 680 5.34 -46.10 30.94
N GLN A 681 4.71 -45.74 29.84
CA GLN A 681 3.40 -46.13 29.30
C GLN A 681 2.21 -45.78 30.22
N THR A 682 2.42 -45.58 31.49
CA THR A 682 1.40 -45.23 32.50
C THR A 682 1.91 -44.13 33.42
N MET A 683 0.99 -43.40 34.02
CA MET A 683 1.25 -42.40 35.04
C MET A 683 0.25 -42.59 36.20
N ASP A 684 0.73 -43.07 37.34
CA ASP A 684 -0.09 -43.37 38.51
C ASP A 684 -0.33 -42.09 39.37
N ASN A 685 -1.38 -42.15 40.16
CA ASN A 685 -1.75 -41.14 41.16
C ASN A 685 -1.94 -39.74 40.55
N MET A 686 -2.47 -39.65 39.34
CA MET A 686 -2.79 -38.38 38.71
C MET A 686 -4.10 -37.85 39.30
N ASP A 687 -4.03 -36.60 39.82
CA ASP A 687 -5.23 -35.91 40.31
C ASP A 687 -6.16 -35.56 39.15
N MET A 688 -7.44 -35.86 39.31
CA MET A 688 -8.50 -35.59 38.31
C MET A 688 -9.84 -35.32 38.99
N ILE A 689 -10.78 -34.83 38.23
CA ILE A 689 -12.19 -34.62 38.64
C ILE A 689 -13.06 -35.53 37.78
N LEU A 690 -13.98 -36.26 38.40
CA LEU A 690 -14.96 -37.05 37.64
C LEU A 690 -15.92 -36.13 36.88
N PRO A 691 -16.06 -36.23 35.56
CA PRO A 691 -16.88 -35.31 34.76
C PRO A 691 -18.35 -35.26 35.19
N GLN A 692 -18.90 -36.39 35.64
CA GLN A 692 -20.30 -36.53 35.99
C GLN A 692 -20.68 -36.00 37.41
N THR A 693 -19.79 -36.17 38.38
CA THR A 693 -20.05 -35.88 39.80
C THR A 693 -19.24 -34.69 40.33
N GLN A 694 -18.25 -34.20 39.56
CA GLN A 694 -17.31 -33.15 39.95
C GLN A 694 -16.49 -33.50 41.23
N GLU A 695 -16.40 -34.76 41.58
CA GLU A 695 -15.66 -35.23 42.76
C GLU A 695 -14.15 -35.36 42.48
N PRO A 696 -13.28 -34.93 43.38
CA PRO A 696 -11.84 -35.08 43.24
C PRO A 696 -11.42 -36.55 43.42
N CYS A 697 -10.64 -37.08 42.48
CA CYS A 697 -10.16 -38.42 42.45
C CYS A 697 -8.68 -38.53 42.10
N THR A 698 -8.05 -39.64 42.34
CA THR A 698 -6.75 -40.01 41.76
C THR A 698 -6.94 -41.20 40.85
N ALA A 699 -6.20 -41.23 39.75
CA ALA A 699 -6.29 -42.29 38.78
C ALA A 699 -4.94 -42.56 38.09
N THR A 700 -4.80 -43.66 37.39
CA THR A 700 -3.68 -43.94 36.51
C THR A 700 -4.02 -43.55 35.09
N LEU A 701 -3.29 -42.59 34.52
CA LEU A 701 -3.39 -42.18 33.13
C LEU A 701 -2.53 -43.10 32.24
N TYR A 702 -3.06 -43.51 31.09
CA TYR A 702 -2.29 -44.32 30.11
C TYR A 702 -2.67 -43.99 28.67
N ILE A 703 -1.82 -44.44 27.73
CA ILE A 703 -2.10 -44.32 26.28
C ILE A 703 -2.63 -45.67 25.80
N THR A 704 -3.80 -45.63 25.18
CA THR A 704 -4.40 -46.87 24.59
C THR A 704 -3.67 -47.32 23.32
N GLU A 705 -3.89 -48.52 22.87
CA GLU A 705 -3.39 -49.05 21.57
C GLU A 705 -3.86 -48.24 20.38
N LYS A 706 -4.92 -47.48 20.51
CA LYS A 706 -5.44 -46.54 19.50
C LYS A 706 -4.84 -45.13 19.59
N GLY A 707 -3.92 -44.88 20.53
CA GLY A 707 -3.26 -43.61 20.73
C GLY A 707 -4.11 -42.57 21.48
N LEU A 708 -5.14 -42.97 22.20
CA LEU A 708 -5.98 -42.12 23.04
C LEU A 708 -5.50 -42.11 24.48
N LEU A 709 -5.77 -41.06 25.23
CA LEU A 709 -5.51 -40.96 26.67
C LEU A 709 -6.75 -41.40 27.44
N GLU A 710 -6.57 -42.36 28.35
CA GLU A 710 -7.63 -42.89 29.21
C GLU A 710 -7.17 -43.07 30.66
N PHE A 711 -8.10 -43.06 31.59
CA PHE A 711 -7.86 -43.29 33.01
C PHE A 711 -8.32 -44.68 33.43
N LYS A 712 -7.52 -45.32 34.28
CA LYS A 712 -7.87 -46.58 34.98
C LYS A 712 -7.58 -46.44 36.47
N ASN A 713 -8.05 -47.40 37.28
CA ASN A 713 -7.82 -47.47 38.75
C ASN A 713 -8.24 -46.17 39.48
N VAL A 714 -9.43 -45.67 39.17
CA VAL A 714 -9.95 -44.43 39.76
C VAL A 714 -10.27 -44.61 41.23
N LYS A 715 -9.64 -43.85 42.12
CA LYS A 715 -9.89 -43.84 43.57
C LYS A 715 -10.39 -42.47 44.02
N ARG A 716 -11.52 -42.45 44.75
CA ARG A 716 -12.03 -41.21 45.32
C ARG A 716 -11.12 -40.72 46.47
N LYS A 717 -10.85 -39.43 46.52
CA LYS A 717 -10.16 -38.82 47.67
C LYS A 717 -11.17 -38.65 48.82
N ASN A 718 -10.89 -39.27 49.96
CA ASN A 718 -11.72 -39.10 51.16
C ASN A 718 -11.68 -37.60 51.60
N LYS A 719 -12.83 -37.05 51.93
CA LYS A 719 -13.03 -35.67 52.35
C LYS A 719 -12.37 -35.28 53.69
N ASN A 720 -11.55 -36.18 54.32
CA ASN A 720 -10.87 -35.98 55.60
C ASN A 720 -9.39 -36.33 55.47
N GLN A 721 -8.65 -35.43 54.79
CA GLN A 721 -7.19 -35.22 55.07
C GLN A 721 -6.82 -33.85 54.51
#